data_d729d6c05005068847a65467878229a9
#
_entry.id   d729d6c05005068847a65467878229a9
#
_cell.length_a   1.000
_cell.length_b   1.000
_cell.length_c   1.000
_cell.angle_alpha   90.00
_cell.angle_beta   90.00
_cell.angle_gamma   90.00
#
_symmetry.space_group_name_H-M   'P 1'
#
loop_
_entity.id
_entity.type
_entity.pdbx_description
1 polymer ?
#
loop_
_entity_poly.entity_id
_entity_poly.type
_entity_poly.pdbx_seq_one_letter_code
_entity_poly.pdbx_strand_id
1 'polypeptide(L)'
;MSHTRFTDRRQFLKFMGLTAVTSTLKTNIAKALDIPANNRTGTISDVENIVILMQENRPFDHHFGTLRGVRGFSDPRAVNINLPLQSGGTTPVPIFLQPAGAANVMAGFGVPPNYGTLGGPANGVDVIPPFHVNPDSISPGLTSLGLTYFPGTDHSWQGSHESWNLGQCDMFPSVKGPIAMSYMTREDIPYHYALADAFTVGDAYFLSIMGPTNPNRCYLWSGCVGNVNYLGSGGTDGMGAGPATSNGLSPNNAYWVWKTFPEVLQAAGVSWKIYQDISGTPFAPDFGDATSNSFAGNFTDNPVLYFNQYATSAPGRPLFDNACTGTDLSATIPSGGAPASAWQAWAESQFADFRNDVQSGKLPQVSWIVAPAGYSEHPDWPVNYGAWYISQILDILVSNPEVFSKTVFIINYDEGDGSFDHLVPPCVPSGPGYGNSTVSIENEIVTTSTPNGPIGLGTRVPFLAISPWSKGGYVNSQVFDHTSVIQFIEKRFGVFEYNISPWRRAVAGDLTSVFNFATPNAAPVQLPSTSGDLPSVNELGGGNVNTFVPTLGEVMIGVPAQERGIRPARALPYTLNVYASVNAAYGTVSLTFSNTGSAAVVFQVRSGNPSDVVRFYTVEAGKTLSDAWNIVASSYSLSVYGPNGFARYFNGSTGASAAILGIVSAYGVANGGVVGWKITNLTANDADVNILDAYTGTSSTSHLRGDQSIEGDLSLGEFYGWYDVIITVAEDPTFQYRLAGHVETGQDSFSDPAMGGLVTLKA
;
A
#
# COMPACT_ATOMS: atom_id res chain seq x y z
N MET A 1 17.45 10.72 -46.14
CA MET A 1 16.03 10.55 -45.89
C MET A 1 15.83 10.89 -44.44
N SER A 2 15.10 11.95 -44.15
CA SER A 2 14.92 12.50 -42.80
C SER A 2 13.95 11.62 -41.98
N HIS A 3 14.43 11.08 -40.89
CA HIS A 3 13.56 10.44 -39.90
C HIS A 3 12.84 11.56 -39.15
N THR A 4 11.55 11.69 -39.39
CA THR A 4 10.66 12.53 -38.60
C THR A 4 10.42 11.81 -37.27
N ARG A 5 11.08 12.26 -36.19
CA ARG A 5 10.75 11.82 -34.83
C ARG A 5 9.42 12.43 -34.43
N PHE A 6 8.44 11.61 -34.14
CA PHE A 6 7.21 12.06 -33.49
C PHE A 6 7.50 12.37 -32.02
N THR A 7 7.53 13.64 -31.68
CA THR A 7 7.84 14.12 -30.33
C THR A 7 6.60 14.31 -29.45
N ASP A 8 5.40 13.87 -29.93
CA ASP A 8 4.16 14.04 -29.18
C ASP A 8 3.15 12.91 -29.51
N ARG A 9 2.78 12.16 -28.46
CA ARG A 9 1.74 11.11 -28.50
C ARG A 9 0.39 11.63 -29.05
N ARG A 10 0.09 12.93 -28.88
CA ARG A 10 -1.09 13.57 -29.48
C ARG A 10 -1.05 13.59 -31.01
N GLN A 11 0.11 13.67 -31.61
CA GLN A 11 0.25 13.63 -33.08
C GLN A 11 0.09 12.21 -33.63
N PHE A 12 0.56 11.19 -32.91
CA PHE A 12 0.40 9.78 -33.26
C PHE A 12 -1.08 9.37 -33.23
N LEU A 13 -1.83 9.77 -32.21
CA LEU A 13 -3.27 9.47 -32.08
C LEU A 13 -4.13 10.20 -33.14
N LYS A 14 -3.72 11.36 -33.62
CA LYS A 14 -4.38 12.03 -34.74
C LYS A 14 -4.20 11.31 -36.07
N PHE A 15 -3.13 10.57 -36.24
CA PHE A 15 -2.81 9.87 -37.47
C PHE A 15 -3.60 8.55 -37.62
N MET A 16 -4.03 7.93 -36.54
CA MET A 16 -4.68 6.60 -36.52
C MET A 16 -6.20 6.61 -36.81
N GLY A 17 -6.82 7.75 -37.05
CA GLY A 17 -8.20 7.83 -37.56
C GLY A 17 -9.31 7.26 -36.66
N LEU A 18 -9.09 7.11 -35.36
CA LEU A 18 -10.02 6.50 -34.39
C LEU A 18 -11.01 7.52 -33.80
N THR A 19 -11.89 8.10 -34.62
CA THR A 19 -12.84 9.13 -34.17
C THR A 19 -14.16 8.60 -33.60
N ALA A 20 -14.45 7.33 -33.66
CA ALA A 20 -15.76 6.78 -33.27
C ALA A 20 -15.79 6.07 -31.88
N VAL A 21 -14.68 5.51 -31.42
CA VAL A 21 -14.62 4.78 -30.13
C VAL A 21 -14.21 5.70 -28.98
N THR A 22 -13.61 6.85 -29.28
CA THR A 22 -13.09 7.81 -28.30
C THR A 22 -14.15 8.51 -27.44
N SER A 23 -15.43 8.39 -27.78
CA SER A 23 -16.51 9.11 -27.07
C SER A 23 -17.10 8.34 -25.86
N THR A 24 -16.95 7.01 -25.82
CA THR A 24 -17.63 6.19 -24.81
C THR A 24 -16.85 6.04 -23.51
N LEU A 25 -15.53 5.92 -23.53
CA LEU A 25 -14.73 5.73 -22.32
C LEU A 25 -14.47 7.00 -21.50
N LYS A 26 -14.55 8.19 -22.11
CA LYS A 26 -14.58 9.46 -21.37
C LYS A 26 -15.83 9.61 -20.50
N THR A 27 -16.83 8.75 -20.73
CA THR A 27 -18.16 8.96 -20.17
C THR A 27 -18.34 8.37 -18.79
N ASN A 28 -17.63 7.27 -18.40
CA ASN A 28 -17.94 6.59 -17.14
C ASN A 28 -17.46 7.33 -15.89
N ILE A 29 -16.20 7.78 -15.86
CA ILE A 29 -15.71 8.57 -14.71
C ILE A 29 -16.44 9.90 -14.65
N ALA A 30 -16.63 10.59 -15.78
CA ALA A 30 -17.38 11.83 -15.84
C ALA A 30 -18.84 11.65 -15.38
N LYS A 31 -19.52 10.58 -15.83
CA LYS A 31 -20.86 10.24 -15.35
C LYS A 31 -20.88 9.95 -13.85
N ALA A 32 -19.88 9.21 -13.34
CA ALA A 32 -19.77 8.93 -11.91
C ALA A 32 -19.61 10.23 -11.09
N LEU A 33 -18.85 11.19 -11.61
CA LEU A 33 -18.69 12.50 -10.97
C LEU A 33 -19.97 13.33 -11.01
N ASP A 34 -20.76 13.21 -12.06
CA ASP A 34 -22.03 13.97 -12.21
C ASP A 34 -23.16 13.39 -11.34
N ILE A 35 -23.11 12.11 -10.95
CA ILE A 35 -24.14 11.51 -10.11
C ILE A 35 -23.94 11.96 -8.66
N PRO A 36 -24.90 12.68 -8.05
CA PRO A 36 -24.79 13.09 -6.66
C PRO A 36 -24.98 11.90 -5.70
N ALA A 37 -24.43 12.03 -4.50
CA ALA A 37 -24.70 11.09 -3.43
C ALA A 37 -26.17 11.14 -3.01
N ASN A 38 -26.78 10.00 -2.74
CA ASN A 38 -28.08 9.90 -2.10
C ASN A 38 -27.91 10.16 -0.59
N ASN A 39 -27.70 11.43 -0.24
CA ASN A 39 -27.31 11.86 1.09
C ASN A 39 -28.57 12.18 1.94
N ARG A 40 -29.15 11.17 2.59
CA ARG A 40 -30.35 11.29 3.42
C ARG A 40 -30.02 11.53 4.88
N THR A 41 -29.02 10.83 5.39
CA THR A 41 -28.62 10.87 6.82
C THR A 41 -27.30 11.61 7.02
N GLY A 42 -26.49 11.77 5.97
CA GLY A 42 -25.14 12.30 6.07
C GLY A 42 -24.16 11.37 6.77
N THR A 43 -24.45 10.08 6.79
CA THR A 43 -23.64 9.04 7.46
C THR A 43 -23.45 7.82 6.56
N ILE A 44 -22.63 6.87 7.00
CA ILE A 44 -22.44 5.57 6.31
C ILE A 44 -23.76 4.82 6.06
N SER A 45 -24.82 5.13 6.81
CA SER A 45 -26.14 4.52 6.61
C SER A 45 -26.77 4.82 5.24
N ASP A 46 -26.27 5.83 4.54
CA ASP A 46 -26.71 6.18 3.18
C ASP A 46 -26.15 5.23 2.10
N VAL A 47 -25.14 4.44 2.42
CA VAL A 47 -24.56 3.41 1.54
C VAL A 47 -25.48 2.21 1.52
N GLU A 48 -26.09 1.88 0.37
CA GLU A 48 -26.95 0.70 0.22
C GLU A 48 -26.19 -0.48 -0.39
N ASN A 49 -25.19 -0.22 -1.25
CA ASN A 49 -24.42 -1.25 -1.94
C ASN A 49 -22.91 -1.02 -1.76
N ILE A 50 -22.17 -2.09 -1.52
CA ILE A 50 -20.70 -2.11 -1.48
C ILE A 50 -20.23 -3.13 -2.50
N VAL A 51 -19.48 -2.65 -3.49
CA VAL A 51 -18.87 -3.47 -4.55
C VAL A 51 -17.36 -3.49 -4.32
N ILE A 52 -16.76 -4.65 -4.33
CA ILE A 52 -15.34 -4.86 -4.08
C ILE A 52 -14.74 -5.60 -5.27
N LEU A 53 -13.70 -5.02 -5.89
CA LEU A 53 -12.85 -5.68 -6.86
C LEU A 53 -11.45 -5.77 -6.28
N MET A 54 -10.96 -6.98 -6.07
CA MET A 54 -9.58 -7.22 -5.69
C MET A 54 -8.81 -7.70 -6.93
N GLN A 55 -7.90 -6.86 -7.40
CA GLN A 55 -6.97 -7.13 -8.50
C GLN A 55 -5.71 -7.82 -7.98
N GLU A 56 -4.76 -8.13 -8.87
CA GLU A 56 -3.59 -8.94 -8.54
C GLU A 56 -2.26 -8.23 -8.69
N ASN A 57 -1.41 -8.53 -7.74
CA ASN A 57 0.05 -8.59 -7.76
C ASN A 57 0.73 -7.27 -8.16
N ARG A 58 0.27 -6.12 -7.62
CA ARG A 58 0.92 -4.83 -7.91
C ARG A 58 1.13 -4.03 -6.61
N PRO A 59 2.39 -3.67 -6.27
CA PRO A 59 2.63 -2.83 -5.11
C PRO A 59 2.29 -1.37 -5.39
N PHE A 60 2.15 -0.58 -4.34
CA PHE A 60 1.76 0.82 -4.45
C PHE A 60 2.77 1.66 -5.23
N ASP A 61 4.07 1.56 -4.93
CA ASP A 61 5.11 2.34 -5.61
C ASP A 61 5.24 1.98 -7.09
N HIS A 62 4.99 0.74 -7.46
CA HIS A 62 4.97 0.32 -8.85
C HIS A 62 3.88 1.03 -9.67
N HIS A 63 2.68 1.23 -9.09
CA HIS A 63 1.57 1.92 -9.74
C HIS A 63 1.60 3.42 -9.53
N PHE A 64 1.78 3.87 -8.28
CA PHE A 64 1.54 5.24 -7.85
C PHE A 64 2.74 5.94 -7.23
N GLY A 65 3.93 5.34 -7.26
CA GLY A 65 5.15 5.96 -6.72
C GLY A 65 5.48 7.32 -7.33
N THR A 66 5.04 7.59 -8.59
CA THR A 66 5.19 8.89 -9.25
C THR A 66 3.95 9.79 -9.15
N LEU A 67 2.83 9.32 -8.59
CA LEU A 67 1.60 10.11 -8.49
C LEU A 67 1.80 11.28 -7.51
N ARG A 68 1.39 12.49 -7.91
CA ARG A 68 1.49 13.68 -7.04
C ARG A 68 0.70 13.52 -5.74
N GLY A 69 1.28 14.03 -4.65
CA GLY A 69 0.61 14.19 -3.37
C GLY A 69 0.24 12.91 -2.63
N VAL A 70 0.86 11.80 -2.98
CA VAL A 70 0.86 10.55 -2.21
C VAL A 70 2.25 10.28 -1.66
N ARG A 71 2.40 9.46 -0.64
CA ARG A 71 3.71 9.00 -0.17
C ARG A 71 4.32 8.07 -1.22
N GLY A 72 5.13 8.65 -2.10
CA GLY A 72 5.79 8.03 -3.23
C GLY A 72 7.27 8.34 -3.26
N PHE A 73 7.87 8.39 -4.46
CA PHE A 73 9.33 8.52 -4.61
C PHE A 73 9.94 9.83 -4.11
N SER A 74 9.15 10.86 -3.86
CA SER A 74 9.62 12.12 -3.25
C SER A 74 9.33 12.22 -1.75
N ASP A 75 9.05 11.10 -1.05
CA ASP A 75 8.83 11.12 0.39
C ASP A 75 10.10 11.61 1.13
N PRO A 76 10.08 12.81 1.75
CA PRO A 76 11.25 13.37 2.42
C PRO A 76 11.59 12.67 3.74
N ARG A 77 10.73 11.74 4.17
CA ARG A 77 10.86 10.97 5.41
C ARG A 77 10.93 9.47 5.16
N ALA A 78 11.31 9.07 3.92
CA ALA A 78 11.66 7.69 3.63
C ALA A 78 12.78 7.22 4.57
N VAL A 79 12.71 5.97 5.01
CA VAL A 79 13.71 5.44 5.93
C VAL A 79 15.07 5.34 5.25
N ASN A 80 16.14 5.41 6.03
CA ASN A 80 17.47 5.04 5.57
C ASN A 80 17.74 3.57 5.91
N ILE A 81 18.41 2.88 4.99
CA ILE A 81 18.99 1.55 5.17
C ILE A 81 20.50 1.65 5.28
N ASN A 82 21.13 0.68 5.94
CA ASN A 82 22.58 0.66 6.13
C ASN A 82 23.22 -0.32 5.14
N LEU A 83 23.82 0.21 4.08
CA LEU A 83 24.53 -0.63 3.10
C LEU A 83 25.92 -1.02 3.60
N PRO A 84 26.31 -2.30 3.52
CA PRO A 84 27.66 -2.75 3.86
C PRO A 84 28.66 -2.24 2.81
N LEU A 85 29.77 -1.64 3.27
CA LEU A 85 30.86 -1.17 2.41
C LEU A 85 31.87 -2.30 2.19
N GLN A 86 32.48 -2.36 1.02
CA GLN A 86 33.58 -3.30 0.73
C GLN A 86 34.79 -3.09 1.64
N SER A 87 35.03 -1.86 2.11
CA SER A 87 36.07 -1.52 3.08
C SER A 87 35.78 -1.93 4.53
N GLY A 88 34.61 -2.52 4.78
CA GLY A 88 34.09 -2.76 6.11
C GLY A 88 33.31 -1.57 6.67
N GLY A 89 32.35 -1.84 7.56
CA GLY A 89 31.38 -0.85 8.05
C GLY A 89 30.15 -0.72 7.17
N THR A 90 29.31 0.30 7.44
CA THR A 90 28.09 0.56 6.69
C THR A 90 27.97 2.04 6.34
N THR A 91 27.17 2.35 5.32
CA THR A 91 26.78 3.73 4.99
C THR A 91 25.25 3.84 4.92
N PRO A 92 24.65 4.85 5.56
CA PRO A 92 23.20 5.07 5.47
C PRO A 92 22.87 5.65 4.10
N VAL A 93 21.87 5.07 3.43
CA VAL A 93 21.31 5.55 2.16
C VAL A 93 19.79 5.51 2.21
N PRO A 94 19.10 6.34 1.40
CA PRO A 94 17.65 6.21 1.28
C PRO A 94 17.25 4.79 0.85
N ILE A 95 16.16 4.26 1.39
CA ILE A 95 15.66 2.91 1.10
C ILE A 95 15.45 2.64 -0.40
N PHE A 96 15.26 3.68 -1.20
CA PHE A 96 15.15 3.58 -2.65
C PHE A 96 16.41 3.02 -3.34
N LEU A 97 17.57 3.11 -2.68
CA LEU A 97 18.82 2.59 -3.20
C LEU A 97 19.08 1.20 -2.62
N GLN A 98 18.41 0.21 -3.18
CA GLN A 98 18.50 -1.17 -2.73
C GLN A 98 19.82 -1.83 -3.11
N PRO A 99 20.44 -2.65 -2.23
CA PRO A 99 21.63 -3.40 -2.60
C PRO A 99 21.34 -4.34 -3.76
N ALA A 100 22.24 -4.37 -4.76
CA ALA A 100 22.05 -5.17 -5.97
C ALA A 100 22.14 -6.69 -5.74
N GLY A 101 22.61 -7.12 -4.56
CA GLY A 101 22.78 -8.52 -4.23
C GLY A 101 23.98 -9.21 -4.87
N ALA A 102 24.12 -10.50 -4.62
CA ALA A 102 25.18 -11.29 -5.24
C ALA A 102 24.88 -11.53 -6.74
N ALA A 103 25.93 -11.60 -7.55
CA ALA A 103 25.86 -11.77 -9.01
C ALA A 103 24.94 -12.88 -9.52
N ASN A 104 24.63 -13.88 -8.68
CA ASN A 104 23.76 -15.02 -9.03
C ASN A 104 22.30 -14.65 -9.22
N VAL A 105 21.81 -13.60 -8.55
CA VAL A 105 20.44 -13.11 -8.71
C VAL A 105 20.25 -12.44 -10.07
N MET A 106 21.33 -11.86 -10.60
CA MET A 106 21.35 -11.14 -11.87
C MET A 106 21.48 -12.06 -13.08
N ALA A 107 22.10 -13.23 -12.91
CA ALA A 107 22.37 -14.15 -14.02
C ALA A 107 21.12 -14.76 -14.66
N GLY A 108 20.02 -14.89 -13.91
CA GLY A 108 18.73 -15.39 -14.41
C GLY A 108 18.01 -14.43 -15.35
N PHE A 109 18.32 -13.13 -15.27
CA PHE A 109 17.64 -12.07 -16.02
C PHE A 109 18.50 -11.40 -17.09
N GLY A 110 19.72 -11.88 -17.33
CA GLY A 110 20.60 -11.32 -18.36
C GLY A 110 21.15 -9.91 -18.09
N VAL A 111 21.07 -9.45 -16.83
CA VAL A 111 21.47 -8.09 -16.44
C VAL A 111 22.95 -8.01 -16.10
N PRO A 112 23.66 -6.99 -16.55
CA PRO A 112 25.07 -6.77 -16.17
C PRO A 112 25.18 -6.47 -14.66
N PRO A 113 26.28 -6.88 -14.00
CA PRO A 113 26.43 -6.83 -12.55
C PRO A 113 26.60 -5.43 -11.91
N ASN A 114 26.52 -4.34 -12.66
CA ASN A 114 26.83 -2.99 -12.15
C ASN A 114 25.73 -1.99 -12.46
N TYR A 115 24.70 -1.88 -11.63
CA TYR A 115 23.64 -0.86 -11.79
C TYR A 115 24.02 0.52 -11.29
N GLY A 116 24.96 0.63 -10.46
CA GLY A 116 25.52 1.86 -9.93
C GLY A 116 26.37 1.56 -8.71
N THR A 117 27.49 2.23 -8.56
CA THR A 117 28.38 2.02 -7.44
C THR A 117 28.41 3.28 -6.58
N LEU A 118 27.86 3.20 -5.37
CA LEU A 118 28.00 4.25 -4.36
C LEU A 118 29.36 4.13 -3.67
N GLY A 119 30.08 5.24 -3.51
CA GLY A 119 31.36 5.28 -2.81
C GLY A 119 32.60 5.04 -3.67
N GLY A 120 32.45 4.90 -4.99
CA GLY A 120 33.55 4.75 -5.97
C GLY A 120 34.14 3.34 -6.04
N PRO A 121 35.07 3.09 -6.99
CA PRO A 121 35.48 1.73 -7.36
C PRO A 121 36.28 0.97 -6.31
N ALA A 122 36.75 1.61 -5.25
CA ALA A 122 37.57 0.96 -4.22
C ALA A 122 36.74 0.60 -2.94
N ASN A 123 35.57 1.22 -2.72
CA ASN A 123 34.78 1.07 -1.50
C ASN A 123 33.26 0.97 -1.80
N GLY A 124 32.89 0.82 -3.06
CA GLY A 124 31.53 0.97 -3.50
C GLY A 124 30.64 -0.23 -3.22
N VAL A 125 29.34 0.05 -3.07
CA VAL A 125 28.26 -0.95 -3.04
C VAL A 125 27.44 -0.78 -4.29
N ASP A 126 27.19 -1.87 -5.01
CA ASP A 126 26.30 -1.85 -6.16
C ASP A 126 24.85 -1.75 -5.68
N VAL A 127 24.12 -0.78 -6.23
CA VAL A 127 22.73 -0.49 -5.86
C VAL A 127 21.83 -0.44 -7.10
N ILE A 128 20.57 -0.79 -6.88
CA ILE A 128 19.51 -0.69 -7.89
C ILE A 128 18.48 0.30 -7.36
N PRO A 129 18.33 1.49 -7.96
CA PRO A 129 17.21 2.39 -7.70
C PRO A 129 15.95 1.88 -8.39
N PRO A 130 14.75 2.38 -8.03
CA PRO A 130 13.57 2.17 -8.85
C PRO A 130 13.79 2.65 -10.28
N PHE A 131 13.32 1.88 -11.27
CA PHE A 131 13.49 2.21 -12.69
C PHE A 131 12.16 2.12 -13.43
N HIS A 132 11.96 3.04 -14.37
CA HIS A 132 10.77 3.11 -15.19
C HIS A 132 10.75 1.97 -16.22
N VAL A 133 9.62 1.29 -16.30
CA VAL A 133 9.37 0.32 -17.35
C VAL A 133 9.11 1.08 -18.65
N ASN A 134 10.14 1.24 -19.47
CA ASN A 134 10.06 2.02 -20.72
C ASN A 134 9.95 1.11 -21.96
N PRO A 135 8.92 1.31 -22.80
CA PRO A 135 8.70 0.59 -24.03
C PRO A 135 9.86 0.67 -25.02
N ASP A 136 10.36 1.85 -25.21
CA ASP A 136 11.33 2.13 -26.27
C ASP A 136 12.68 1.44 -26.03
N SER A 137 12.96 1.06 -24.78
CA SER A 137 14.21 0.38 -24.41
C SER A 137 14.16 -1.14 -24.60
N ILE A 138 12.98 -1.72 -24.79
CA ILE A 138 12.78 -3.17 -24.63
C ILE A 138 12.84 -3.95 -25.93
N SER A 139 12.19 -3.49 -26.97
CA SER A 139 12.27 -4.11 -28.29
C SER A 139 11.62 -3.22 -29.35
N PRO A 140 12.27 -2.95 -30.48
CA PRO A 140 11.63 -2.23 -31.56
C PRO A 140 10.43 -3.05 -32.07
N GLY A 141 9.22 -2.54 -31.84
CA GLY A 141 8.00 -3.15 -32.35
C GLY A 141 7.03 -3.71 -31.29
N LEU A 142 7.37 -3.68 -30.00
CA LEU A 142 6.39 -3.92 -28.96
C LEU A 142 5.46 -2.70 -28.84
N THR A 143 4.15 -2.98 -28.76
CA THR A 143 3.16 -1.94 -28.45
C THR A 143 3.29 -1.51 -27.00
N SER A 144 2.79 -0.33 -26.63
CA SER A 144 2.78 0.14 -25.23
C SER A 144 2.12 -0.86 -24.26
N LEU A 145 1.30 -1.76 -24.73
CA LEU A 145 0.66 -2.85 -23.98
C LEU A 145 1.64 -3.95 -23.58
N GLY A 146 2.59 -4.31 -24.44
CA GLY A 146 3.59 -5.36 -24.15
C GLY A 146 4.55 -5.02 -23.01
N LEU A 147 4.52 -3.78 -22.49
CA LEU A 147 5.41 -3.33 -21.42
C LEU A 147 4.94 -3.64 -20.05
N THR A 148 3.68 -3.86 -19.91
CA THR A 148 3.05 -4.13 -18.62
C THR A 148 3.07 -5.61 -18.26
N TYR A 149 3.68 -6.45 -19.12
CA TYR A 149 3.97 -7.85 -18.81
C TYR A 149 5.27 -7.96 -18.01
N PHE A 150 5.21 -8.63 -16.87
CA PHE A 150 6.39 -8.95 -16.06
C PHE A 150 6.49 -10.45 -15.84
N PRO A 151 7.68 -11.01 -15.71
CA PRO A 151 7.81 -12.27 -15.02
C PRO A 151 7.41 -12.04 -13.56
N GLY A 152 6.50 -12.84 -13.03
CA GLY A 152 6.16 -12.83 -11.60
C GLY A 152 7.41 -12.99 -10.75
N THR A 153 7.47 -12.31 -9.61
CA THR A 153 8.57 -12.46 -8.65
C THR A 153 8.18 -13.37 -7.49
N ASP A 154 9.13 -13.76 -6.66
CA ASP A 154 8.83 -14.60 -5.50
C ASP A 154 8.03 -13.81 -4.45
N HIS A 155 6.74 -14.06 -4.34
CA HIS A 155 5.82 -13.51 -3.35
C HIS A 155 5.44 -14.52 -2.25
N SER A 156 6.18 -15.63 -2.16
CA SER A 156 5.98 -16.63 -1.12
C SER A 156 6.16 -16.06 0.30
N TRP A 157 5.65 -16.77 1.30
CA TRP A 157 5.91 -16.46 2.70
C TRP A 157 7.41 -16.29 2.99
N GLN A 158 8.23 -17.23 2.54
CA GLN A 158 9.68 -17.19 2.76
C GLN A 158 10.31 -15.98 2.08
N GLY A 159 10.09 -15.80 0.78
CA GLY A 159 10.70 -14.69 0.04
C GLY A 159 10.24 -13.33 0.53
N SER A 160 8.99 -13.19 0.99
CA SER A 160 8.48 -11.95 1.55
C SER A 160 9.14 -11.60 2.88
N HIS A 161 9.36 -12.57 3.75
CA HIS A 161 10.10 -12.36 5.01
C HIS A 161 11.60 -12.11 4.79
N GLU A 162 12.22 -12.79 3.82
CA GLU A 162 13.62 -12.54 3.46
C GLU A 162 13.83 -11.14 2.90
N SER A 163 12.94 -10.65 2.03
CA SER A 163 13.05 -9.27 1.52
C SER A 163 12.73 -8.20 2.57
N TRP A 164 11.78 -8.47 3.46
CA TRP A 164 11.47 -7.62 4.61
C TRP A 164 12.63 -7.56 5.64
N ASN A 165 13.42 -8.63 5.77
CA ASN A 165 14.62 -8.73 6.60
C ASN A 165 14.45 -8.13 7.99
N LEU A 166 13.52 -8.65 8.78
CA LEU A 166 13.20 -8.18 10.14
C LEU A 166 12.94 -6.66 10.24
N GLY A 167 12.37 -6.07 9.21
CA GLY A 167 12.05 -4.66 9.12
C GLY A 167 13.14 -3.77 8.49
N GLN A 168 14.28 -4.30 8.11
CA GLN A 168 15.29 -3.53 7.37
C GLN A 168 14.79 -3.16 5.96
N CYS A 169 14.04 -4.05 5.30
CA CYS A 169 13.52 -3.87 3.94
C CYS A 169 14.61 -3.56 2.91
N ASP A 170 15.74 -4.26 3.00
CA ASP A 170 16.95 -3.98 2.23
C ASP A 170 17.40 -5.14 1.33
N MET A 171 16.51 -6.11 1.07
CA MET A 171 16.86 -7.33 0.34
C MET A 171 16.01 -7.59 -0.91
N PHE A 172 15.25 -6.59 -1.40
CA PHE A 172 14.32 -6.81 -2.52
C PHE A 172 15.01 -7.32 -3.79
N PRO A 173 16.02 -6.65 -4.37
CA PRO A 173 16.67 -7.18 -5.57
C PRO A 173 17.39 -8.50 -5.33
N SER A 174 17.90 -8.72 -4.12
CA SER A 174 18.66 -9.93 -3.77
C SER A 174 17.78 -11.18 -3.71
N VAL A 175 16.52 -11.01 -3.27
CA VAL A 175 15.57 -12.11 -3.07
C VAL A 175 14.62 -12.24 -4.26
N LYS A 176 14.15 -11.12 -4.80
CA LYS A 176 13.08 -11.04 -5.79
C LYS A 176 13.58 -10.83 -7.22
N GLY A 177 14.85 -10.47 -7.38
CA GLY A 177 15.40 -10.05 -8.65
C GLY A 177 15.22 -8.54 -8.92
N PRO A 178 15.99 -8.00 -9.88
CA PRO A 178 16.01 -6.55 -10.15
C PRO A 178 14.69 -6.00 -10.66
N ILE A 179 13.86 -6.81 -11.30
CA ILE A 179 12.53 -6.41 -11.81
C ILE A 179 11.61 -5.94 -10.68
N ALA A 180 11.83 -6.39 -9.45
CA ALA A 180 11.11 -5.92 -8.27
C ALA A 180 11.20 -4.40 -8.04
N MET A 181 12.21 -3.74 -8.61
CA MET A 181 12.41 -2.28 -8.50
C MET A 181 11.73 -1.48 -9.63
N SER A 182 10.96 -2.14 -10.49
CA SER A 182 10.28 -1.48 -11.62
C SER A 182 9.07 -0.65 -11.19
N TYR A 183 8.79 0.43 -11.92
CA TYR A 183 7.58 1.22 -11.73
C TYR A 183 6.97 1.70 -13.05
N MET A 184 5.70 2.06 -13.01
CA MET A 184 4.93 2.66 -14.09
C MET A 184 4.61 4.13 -13.79
N THR A 185 4.27 4.86 -14.85
CA THR A 185 3.90 6.27 -14.78
C THR A 185 2.47 6.49 -15.25
N ARG A 186 2.00 7.74 -15.15
CA ARG A 186 0.70 8.15 -15.72
C ARG A 186 0.57 7.82 -17.21
N GLU A 187 1.67 7.81 -17.95
CA GLU A 187 1.63 7.52 -19.39
C GLU A 187 1.38 6.04 -19.66
N ASP A 188 1.83 5.18 -18.77
CA ASP A 188 1.67 3.72 -18.88
C ASP A 188 0.28 3.27 -18.45
N ILE A 189 -0.25 3.83 -17.35
CA ILE A 189 -1.54 3.44 -16.74
C ILE A 189 -2.46 4.66 -16.53
N PRO A 190 -2.83 5.38 -17.60
CA PRO A 190 -3.54 6.67 -17.51
C PRO A 190 -4.92 6.57 -16.86
N TYR A 191 -5.59 5.42 -16.96
CA TYR A 191 -6.90 5.23 -16.36
C TYR A 191 -6.85 5.14 -14.83
N HIS A 192 -5.89 4.41 -14.28
CA HIS A 192 -5.68 4.33 -12.83
C HIS A 192 -5.37 5.70 -12.22
N TYR A 193 -4.50 6.47 -12.89
CA TYR A 193 -4.20 7.85 -12.46
C TYR A 193 -5.42 8.77 -12.55
N ALA A 194 -6.26 8.58 -13.58
CA ALA A 194 -7.50 9.35 -13.71
C ALA A 194 -8.49 9.05 -12.58
N LEU A 195 -8.62 7.78 -12.18
CA LEU A 195 -9.42 7.39 -11.02
C LEU A 195 -8.88 8.00 -9.72
N ALA A 196 -7.56 7.95 -9.50
CA ALA A 196 -6.91 8.56 -8.34
C ALA A 196 -7.06 10.09 -8.31
N ASP A 197 -7.09 10.77 -9.46
CA ASP A 197 -7.32 12.21 -9.55
C ASP A 197 -8.81 12.60 -9.37
N ALA A 198 -9.72 11.66 -9.63
CA ALA A 198 -11.16 11.90 -9.52
C ALA A 198 -11.73 11.54 -8.14
N PHE A 199 -11.19 10.51 -7.51
CA PHE A 199 -11.71 9.91 -6.28
C PHE A 199 -10.66 9.86 -5.18
N THR A 200 -10.90 9.09 -4.11
CA THR A 200 -9.95 8.99 -3.00
C THR A 200 -9.02 7.79 -3.19
N VAL A 201 -7.70 8.05 -3.15
CA VAL A 201 -6.64 7.04 -3.12
C VAL A 201 -6.16 6.83 -1.67
N GLY A 202 -5.93 5.58 -1.26
CA GLY A 202 -5.27 5.25 0.01
C GLY A 202 -3.79 4.96 -0.24
N ASP A 203 -2.90 5.73 0.36
CA ASP A 203 -1.46 5.55 0.21
C ASP A 203 -0.79 4.86 1.41
N ALA A 204 -1.61 4.31 2.30
CA ALA A 204 -1.20 3.48 3.43
C ALA A 204 -2.09 2.23 3.57
N TYR A 205 -2.49 1.63 2.44
CA TYR A 205 -3.18 0.35 2.40
C TYR A 205 -2.15 -0.76 2.19
N PHE A 206 -2.09 -1.70 3.12
CA PHE A 206 -1.06 -2.74 3.20
C PHE A 206 -1.63 -4.13 2.98
N LEU A 207 -0.79 -5.06 2.55
CA LEU A 207 -1.08 -6.49 2.59
C LEU A 207 -1.41 -6.93 4.01
N SER A 208 -2.36 -7.83 4.15
CA SER A 208 -2.68 -8.42 5.45
C SER A 208 -1.65 -9.45 5.90
N ILE A 209 -0.98 -10.12 4.96
CA ILE A 209 0.06 -11.11 5.21
C ILE A 209 1.25 -10.91 4.28
N MET A 210 2.46 -11.05 4.80
CA MET A 210 3.69 -11.15 4.00
C MET A 210 3.71 -12.49 3.27
N GLY A 211 2.94 -12.60 2.20
CA GLY A 211 2.75 -13.86 1.50
C GLY A 211 1.92 -13.70 0.23
N PRO A 212 1.55 -14.83 -0.41
CA PRO A 212 0.96 -14.85 -1.73
C PRO A 212 -0.55 -14.54 -1.75
N THR A 213 -1.15 -14.66 -2.94
CA THR A 213 -2.52 -14.36 -3.31
C THR A 213 -3.57 -14.92 -2.34
N ASN A 214 -3.67 -16.24 -2.20
CA ASN A 214 -4.78 -16.85 -1.46
C ASN A 214 -4.79 -16.51 0.04
N PRO A 215 -3.65 -16.48 0.76
CA PRO A 215 -3.61 -16.01 2.13
C PRO A 215 -4.12 -14.57 2.31
N ASN A 216 -3.72 -13.64 1.43
CA ASN A 216 -4.20 -12.26 1.46
C ASN A 216 -5.70 -12.20 1.17
N ARG A 217 -6.18 -12.95 0.18
CA ARG A 217 -7.61 -13.05 -0.13
C ARG A 217 -8.40 -13.70 1.00
N CYS A 218 -7.83 -14.63 1.79
CA CYS A 218 -8.48 -15.13 3.01
C CYS A 218 -8.78 -14.02 4.02
N TYR A 219 -7.89 -13.05 4.18
CA TYR A 219 -8.17 -11.90 5.04
C TYR A 219 -9.36 -11.08 4.56
N LEU A 220 -9.55 -10.93 3.24
CA LEU A 220 -10.71 -10.22 2.68
C LEU A 220 -12.03 -10.96 2.96
N TRP A 221 -12.03 -12.29 2.99
CA TRP A 221 -13.25 -13.10 3.12
C TRP A 221 -13.45 -13.77 4.47
N SER A 222 -12.45 -13.73 5.36
CA SER A 222 -12.61 -14.37 6.68
C SER A 222 -11.89 -13.67 7.82
N GLY A 223 -11.15 -12.59 7.55
CA GLY A 223 -10.44 -11.82 8.57
C GLY A 223 -9.20 -12.49 9.17
N CYS A 224 -8.84 -13.70 8.73
CA CYS A 224 -7.69 -14.46 9.22
C CYS A 224 -7.22 -15.52 8.20
N VAL A 225 -6.12 -16.18 8.50
CA VAL A 225 -5.58 -17.31 7.73
C VAL A 225 -5.69 -18.65 8.48
N GLY A 226 -6.62 -18.76 9.41
CA GLY A 226 -6.79 -19.92 10.27
C GLY A 226 -5.91 -19.87 11.53
N ASN A 227 -5.72 -21.01 12.18
CA ASN A 227 -4.98 -21.08 13.45
C ASN A 227 -3.46 -21.08 13.22
N VAL A 228 -2.79 -20.01 13.61
CA VAL A 228 -1.36 -19.79 13.42
C VAL A 228 -0.46 -20.70 14.28
N ASN A 229 -1.02 -21.34 15.30
CA ASN A 229 -0.30 -22.18 16.25
C ASN A 229 -0.57 -23.69 16.09
N TYR A 230 -1.32 -24.08 15.05
CA TYR A 230 -1.70 -25.48 14.88
C TYR A 230 -0.57 -26.31 14.24
N LEU A 231 -0.08 -27.29 14.99
CA LEU A 231 1.02 -28.20 14.58
C LEU A 231 0.54 -29.57 14.06
N GLY A 232 -0.78 -29.78 13.90
CA GLY A 232 -1.35 -31.09 13.56
C GLY A 232 -1.69 -31.26 12.10
N SER A 233 -1.50 -32.47 11.56
CA SER A 233 -2.04 -32.89 10.27
C SER A 233 -3.49 -33.36 10.45
N GLY A 234 -4.47 -32.55 9.98
CA GLY A 234 -5.86 -33.01 9.84
C GLY A 234 -6.73 -32.90 11.08
N GLY A 235 -6.79 -31.75 11.73
CA GLY A 235 -7.78 -31.50 12.77
C GLY A 235 -9.18 -31.33 12.19
N THR A 236 -10.17 -31.93 12.88
CA THR A 236 -11.60 -31.86 12.56
C THR A 236 -12.31 -30.73 13.31
N ASP A 237 -11.58 -29.87 13.98
CA ASP A 237 -12.04 -28.89 14.96
C ASP A 237 -12.19 -27.47 14.43
N GLY A 238 -12.41 -27.35 13.14
CA GLY A 238 -12.79 -26.07 12.55
C GLY A 238 -11.66 -25.11 12.19
N MET A 239 -10.46 -25.29 12.75
CA MET A 239 -9.27 -24.47 12.48
C MET A 239 -8.06 -25.34 12.05
N GLY A 240 -8.34 -26.50 11.59
CA GLY A 240 -7.54 -27.70 11.69
C GLY A 240 -6.52 -28.00 10.62
N ALA A 241 -6.05 -27.06 9.85
CA ALA A 241 -4.75 -27.14 9.18
C ALA A 241 -4.00 -25.88 9.58
N GLY A 242 -2.69 -25.94 9.77
CA GLY A 242 -1.89 -24.75 10.10
C GLY A 242 -2.24 -23.52 9.27
N PRO A 243 -1.68 -22.34 9.55
CA PRO A 243 -2.08 -21.12 8.87
C PRO A 243 -1.94 -21.27 7.36
N ALA A 244 -2.91 -20.72 6.60
CA ALA A 244 -2.80 -20.63 5.15
C ALA A 244 -1.73 -19.58 4.82
N THR A 245 -0.49 -20.02 4.57
CA THR A 245 0.66 -19.17 4.24
C THR A 245 1.18 -19.39 2.81
N SER A 246 0.49 -20.22 2.03
CA SER A 246 0.83 -20.52 0.63
C SER A 246 -0.43 -20.55 -0.23
N ASN A 247 -0.25 -20.41 -1.54
CA ASN A 247 -1.34 -20.59 -2.49
C ASN A 247 -1.83 -22.05 -2.51
N GLY A 248 -3.12 -22.20 -2.80
CA GLY A 248 -3.76 -23.50 -2.93
C GLY A 248 -4.24 -24.11 -1.59
N LEU A 249 -4.83 -25.28 -1.73
CA LEU A 249 -5.25 -26.10 -0.58
C LEU A 249 -4.05 -26.74 0.07
N SER A 250 -4.21 -27.10 1.36
CA SER A 250 -3.26 -27.92 2.10
C SER A 250 -2.83 -29.18 1.31
N PRO A 251 -1.59 -29.68 1.46
CA PRO A 251 -1.05 -30.82 0.73
C PRO A 251 -1.90 -32.08 0.69
N ASN A 252 -2.90 -32.18 1.54
CA ASN A 252 -3.81 -33.33 1.64
C ASN A 252 -5.22 -33.03 1.10
N ASN A 253 -5.44 -31.95 0.37
CA ASN A 253 -6.75 -31.50 -0.09
C ASN A 253 -7.79 -31.36 1.05
N ALA A 254 -7.30 -31.03 2.26
CA ALA A 254 -8.17 -30.77 3.38
C ALA A 254 -8.75 -29.36 3.22
N TYR A 255 -10.05 -29.28 3.07
CA TYR A 255 -10.76 -28.01 3.02
C TYR A 255 -10.59 -27.24 4.33
N TRP A 256 -10.54 -25.91 4.22
CA TRP A 256 -10.62 -25.03 5.38
C TRP A 256 -12.02 -25.07 5.99
N VAL A 257 -12.10 -24.85 7.30
CA VAL A 257 -13.34 -25.10 8.05
C VAL A 257 -13.71 -23.97 9.02
N TRP A 258 -12.87 -22.92 9.12
CA TRP A 258 -13.26 -21.75 9.93
C TRP A 258 -14.33 -20.93 9.22
N LYS A 259 -15.03 -20.08 9.97
CA LYS A 259 -16.15 -19.30 9.47
C LYS A 259 -15.68 -18.20 8.53
N THR A 260 -16.40 -18.00 7.45
CA THR A 260 -16.15 -16.92 6.48
C THR A 260 -17.10 -15.75 6.72
N PHE A 261 -16.69 -14.58 6.25
CA PHE A 261 -17.51 -13.37 6.38
C PHE A 261 -18.82 -13.41 5.55
N PRO A 262 -18.88 -13.99 4.34
CA PRO A 262 -20.16 -14.23 3.67
C PRO A 262 -21.17 -15.04 4.48
N GLU A 263 -20.71 -15.99 5.33
CA GLU A 263 -21.61 -16.71 6.25
C GLU A 263 -22.15 -15.79 7.36
N VAL A 264 -21.35 -14.82 7.82
CA VAL A 264 -21.80 -13.80 8.79
C VAL A 264 -22.89 -12.94 8.15
N LEU A 265 -22.69 -12.49 6.91
CA LEU A 265 -23.68 -11.72 6.14
C LEU A 265 -24.97 -12.53 5.92
N GLN A 266 -24.82 -13.78 5.48
CA GLN A 266 -25.96 -14.70 5.26
C GLN A 266 -26.79 -14.88 6.51
N ALA A 267 -26.15 -15.08 7.67
CA ALA A 267 -26.84 -15.25 8.95
C ALA A 267 -27.56 -13.97 9.41
N ALA A 268 -27.05 -12.82 9.04
CA ALA A 268 -27.65 -11.51 9.34
C ALA A 268 -28.73 -11.07 8.32
N GLY A 269 -28.96 -11.84 7.27
CA GLY A 269 -29.90 -11.48 6.20
C GLY A 269 -29.40 -10.33 5.30
N VAL A 270 -28.10 -10.04 5.31
CA VAL A 270 -27.46 -9.12 4.38
C VAL A 270 -27.22 -9.85 3.06
N SER A 271 -27.75 -9.32 1.96
CA SER A 271 -27.63 -9.95 0.65
C SER A 271 -26.20 -9.78 0.08
N TRP A 272 -25.67 -10.84 -0.49
CA TRP A 272 -24.33 -10.84 -1.03
C TRP A 272 -24.19 -11.80 -2.23
N LYS A 273 -23.20 -11.51 -3.10
CA LYS A 273 -22.77 -12.37 -4.21
C LYS A 273 -21.26 -12.21 -4.48
N ILE A 274 -20.67 -13.26 -5.05
CA ILE A 274 -19.34 -13.21 -5.69
C ILE A 274 -19.57 -13.45 -7.19
N TYR A 275 -19.24 -12.44 -8.00
CA TYR A 275 -19.30 -12.51 -9.46
C TYR A 275 -17.94 -12.90 -9.99
N GLN A 276 -17.88 -13.93 -10.83
CA GLN A 276 -16.64 -14.48 -11.37
C GLN A 276 -16.85 -15.23 -12.70
N ASP A 277 -15.76 -15.57 -13.36
CA ASP A 277 -15.77 -16.64 -14.37
C ASP A 277 -15.96 -17.99 -13.68
N ILE A 278 -16.93 -18.75 -14.12
CA ILE A 278 -17.24 -20.07 -13.59
C ILE A 278 -16.73 -21.20 -14.48
N SER A 279 -15.69 -20.93 -15.28
CA SER A 279 -14.99 -21.94 -16.07
C SER A 279 -14.42 -23.05 -15.20
N GLY A 280 -14.37 -24.25 -15.74
CA GLY A 280 -13.85 -25.42 -15.03
C GLY A 280 -14.94 -26.20 -14.28
N THR A 281 -14.49 -27.12 -13.44
CA THR A 281 -15.39 -27.98 -12.67
C THR A 281 -15.51 -27.45 -11.25
N PRO A 282 -16.71 -27.09 -10.76
CA PRO A 282 -16.89 -26.73 -9.35
C PRO A 282 -16.28 -27.80 -8.46
N PHE A 283 -15.49 -27.39 -7.45
CA PHE A 283 -14.77 -28.25 -6.52
C PHE A 283 -13.51 -28.96 -7.05
N ALA A 284 -13.07 -28.70 -8.28
CA ALA A 284 -11.70 -29.03 -8.66
C ALA A 284 -10.73 -28.06 -7.97
N PRO A 285 -9.52 -28.50 -7.59
CA PRO A 285 -8.51 -27.59 -7.04
C PRO A 285 -8.13 -26.44 -7.97
N ASP A 286 -8.40 -26.63 -9.23
CA ASP A 286 -8.18 -25.72 -10.35
C ASP A 286 -9.47 -25.04 -10.86
N PHE A 287 -10.54 -25.00 -10.05
CA PHE A 287 -11.75 -24.28 -10.39
C PHE A 287 -11.44 -22.79 -10.57
N GLY A 288 -11.71 -22.30 -11.77
CA GLY A 288 -11.30 -20.96 -12.17
C GLY A 288 -9.87 -20.86 -12.71
N ASP A 289 -9.06 -21.93 -12.59
CA ASP A 289 -7.74 -22.02 -13.22
C ASP A 289 -7.86 -22.76 -14.57
N ALA A 290 -8.31 -22.04 -15.58
CA ALA A 290 -8.26 -22.55 -16.93
C ALA A 290 -6.84 -22.38 -17.45
N THR A 291 -6.04 -23.44 -17.38
CA THR A 291 -4.72 -23.59 -17.99
C THR A 291 -3.95 -22.31 -18.29
N SER A 292 -2.79 -22.16 -17.76
CA SER A 292 -1.83 -21.05 -17.66
C SER A 292 -1.65 -20.08 -18.86
N ASN A 293 -2.50 -20.10 -19.85
CA ASN A 293 -2.43 -19.24 -21.06
C ASN A 293 -3.80 -18.80 -21.58
N SER A 294 -4.87 -18.90 -20.80
CA SER A 294 -6.19 -18.46 -21.25
C SER A 294 -6.67 -17.24 -20.47
N PHE A 295 -7.42 -16.36 -21.15
CA PHE A 295 -8.09 -15.23 -20.49
C PHE A 295 -9.15 -15.65 -19.48
N ALA A 296 -9.65 -16.88 -19.62
CA ALA A 296 -10.63 -17.49 -18.76
C ALA A 296 -9.96 -18.10 -17.52
N GLY A 297 -10.75 -18.33 -16.48
CA GLY A 297 -10.24 -18.71 -15.18
C GLY A 297 -9.84 -17.50 -14.34
N ASN A 298 -9.44 -17.73 -13.09
CA ASN A 298 -9.16 -16.64 -12.17
C ASN A 298 -8.04 -16.95 -11.17
N PHE A 299 -7.07 -17.78 -11.54
CA PHE A 299 -5.95 -18.18 -10.68
C PHE A 299 -6.36 -18.71 -9.28
N THR A 300 -7.61 -19.20 -9.13
CA THR A 300 -8.19 -19.61 -7.85
C THR A 300 -8.42 -18.44 -6.86
N ASP A 301 -8.65 -17.27 -7.38
CA ASP A 301 -8.79 -16.00 -6.65
C ASP A 301 -10.07 -15.87 -5.81
N ASN A 302 -10.93 -16.89 -5.85
CA ASN A 302 -12.06 -17.02 -4.95
C ASN A 302 -11.78 -18.12 -3.90
N PRO A 303 -10.98 -17.84 -2.86
CA PRO A 303 -10.59 -18.86 -1.87
C PRO A 303 -11.74 -19.31 -0.97
N VAL A 304 -12.92 -18.69 -0.98
CA VAL A 304 -14.09 -19.23 -0.24
C VAL A 304 -14.48 -20.63 -0.74
N LEU A 305 -14.14 -20.97 -1.98
CA LEU A 305 -14.39 -22.31 -2.54
C LEU A 305 -13.47 -23.38 -1.94
N TYR A 306 -12.42 -23.01 -1.25
CA TYR A 306 -11.58 -23.92 -0.47
C TYR A 306 -12.15 -24.24 0.91
N PHE A 307 -13.23 -23.59 1.32
CA PHE A 307 -13.87 -23.88 2.59
C PHE A 307 -14.89 -25.01 2.44
N ASN A 308 -14.86 -25.96 3.37
CA ASN A 308 -15.71 -27.14 3.35
C ASN A 308 -17.21 -26.83 3.22
N GLN A 309 -17.68 -25.74 3.84
CA GLN A 309 -19.08 -25.32 3.81
C GLN A 309 -19.55 -24.86 2.42
N TYR A 310 -18.64 -24.52 1.52
CA TYR A 310 -18.92 -24.22 0.12
C TYR A 310 -18.67 -25.47 -0.77
N ALA A 311 -17.54 -26.12 -0.60
CA ALA A 311 -17.11 -27.27 -1.37
C ALA A 311 -18.08 -28.47 -1.29
N THR A 312 -18.73 -28.68 -0.15
CA THR A 312 -19.71 -29.76 0.06
C THR A 312 -21.14 -29.34 -0.25
N SER A 313 -21.37 -28.08 -0.60
CA SER A 313 -22.70 -27.63 -0.96
C SER A 313 -23.00 -28.04 -2.41
N ALA A 314 -24.09 -28.74 -2.62
CA ALA A 314 -24.57 -29.02 -3.98
C ALA A 314 -25.17 -27.78 -4.61
N PRO A 315 -25.22 -27.66 -5.96
CA PRO A 315 -25.98 -26.62 -6.63
C PRO A 315 -27.41 -26.52 -6.06
N GLY A 316 -27.91 -25.27 -5.90
CA GLY A 316 -29.17 -24.97 -5.23
C GLY A 316 -29.07 -24.69 -3.75
N ARG A 317 -27.85 -24.61 -3.19
CA ARG A 317 -27.63 -24.12 -1.82
C ARG A 317 -27.21 -22.65 -1.83
N PRO A 318 -27.78 -21.77 -1.00
CA PRO A 318 -27.56 -20.33 -1.06
C PRO A 318 -26.11 -19.91 -0.92
N LEU A 319 -25.29 -20.60 -0.13
CA LEU A 319 -23.85 -20.27 0.01
C LEU A 319 -23.08 -20.52 -1.28
N PHE A 320 -23.27 -21.68 -1.91
CA PHE A 320 -22.60 -22.02 -3.15
C PHE A 320 -23.06 -21.11 -4.29
N ASP A 321 -24.38 -21.00 -4.49
CA ASP A 321 -24.95 -20.23 -5.60
C ASP A 321 -24.54 -18.75 -5.54
N ASN A 322 -24.48 -18.18 -4.32
CA ASN A 322 -24.00 -16.80 -4.15
C ASN A 322 -22.48 -16.66 -4.32
N ALA A 323 -21.71 -17.70 -3.97
CA ALA A 323 -20.26 -17.68 -4.11
C ALA A 323 -19.75 -17.93 -5.54
N CYS A 324 -20.62 -18.43 -6.42
CA CYS A 324 -20.29 -18.82 -7.81
C CYS A 324 -21.33 -18.24 -8.78
N THR A 325 -21.41 -16.91 -8.86
CA THR A 325 -22.31 -16.25 -9.82
C THR A 325 -21.53 -15.80 -11.05
N GLY A 326 -21.91 -16.23 -12.24
CA GLY A 326 -21.27 -15.73 -13.47
C GLY A 326 -21.39 -16.62 -14.68
N THR A 327 -20.54 -16.40 -15.66
CA THR A 327 -20.54 -17.03 -16.99
C THR A 327 -19.31 -17.93 -17.13
N ASP A 328 -19.49 -19.11 -17.73
CA ASP A 328 -18.38 -19.95 -18.18
C ASP A 328 -17.79 -19.37 -19.45
N LEU A 329 -16.71 -18.62 -19.32
CA LEU A 329 -16.01 -17.98 -20.42
C LEU A 329 -15.27 -19.00 -21.29
N SER A 330 -14.78 -20.10 -20.73
CA SER A 330 -14.03 -21.13 -21.47
C SER A 330 -14.88 -21.86 -22.49
N ALA A 331 -16.18 -22.03 -22.19
CA ALA A 331 -17.13 -22.68 -23.09
C ALA A 331 -17.48 -21.86 -24.34
N THR A 332 -17.20 -20.55 -24.33
CA THR A 332 -17.66 -19.63 -25.38
C THR A 332 -16.54 -18.82 -26.04
N ILE A 333 -15.28 -19.20 -25.83
CA ILE A 333 -14.11 -18.52 -26.42
C ILE A 333 -14.24 -18.46 -27.93
N PRO A 334 -14.19 -17.29 -28.59
CA PRO A 334 -14.25 -17.14 -30.02
C PRO A 334 -13.08 -17.86 -30.70
N SER A 335 -13.30 -18.40 -31.91
CA SER A 335 -12.22 -19.00 -32.69
C SER A 335 -11.19 -17.96 -33.12
N GLY A 336 -9.92 -18.35 -33.33
CA GLY A 336 -8.81 -17.46 -33.66
C GLY A 336 -9.01 -16.62 -34.96
N GLY A 337 -10.02 -16.90 -35.76
CA GLY A 337 -10.40 -16.10 -36.94
C GLY A 337 -11.68 -15.27 -36.74
N ALA A 338 -12.21 -15.21 -35.53
CA ALA A 338 -13.44 -14.47 -35.25
C ALA A 338 -13.21 -12.95 -35.39
N PRO A 339 -14.22 -12.17 -35.81
CA PRO A 339 -14.11 -10.73 -35.92
C PRO A 339 -13.98 -10.09 -34.52
N ALA A 340 -13.36 -8.91 -34.45
CA ALA A 340 -13.16 -8.16 -33.19
C ALA A 340 -14.47 -7.97 -32.39
N SER A 341 -15.60 -7.81 -33.08
CA SER A 341 -16.90 -7.69 -32.39
C SER A 341 -17.31 -8.95 -31.63
N ALA A 342 -16.89 -10.13 -32.06
CA ALA A 342 -17.18 -11.38 -31.37
C ALA A 342 -16.32 -11.49 -30.08
N TRP A 343 -15.07 -11.09 -30.15
CA TRP A 343 -14.18 -11.01 -28.99
C TRP A 343 -14.66 -9.99 -27.98
N GLN A 344 -15.11 -8.81 -28.42
CA GLN A 344 -15.70 -7.81 -27.55
C GLN A 344 -16.96 -8.34 -26.87
N ALA A 345 -17.88 -8.94 -27.62
CA ALA A 345 -19.11 -9.51 -27.06
C ALA A 345 -18.82 -10.64 -26.04
N TRP A 346 -17.80 -11.45 -26.32
CA TRP A 346 -17.33 -12.47 -25.37
C TRP A 346 -16.78 -11.86 -24.10
N ALA A 347 -15.88 -10.88 -24.20
CA ALA A 347 -15.33 -10.19 -23.05
C ALA A 347 -16.42 -9.46 -22.24
N GLU A 348 -17.43 -8.89 -22.89
CA GLU A 348 -18.56 -8.24 -22.20
C GLU A 348 -19.54 -9.23 -21.55
N SER A 349 -19.56 -10.49 -21.98
CA SER A 349 -20.49 -11.52 -21.47
C SER A 349 -20.19 -11.88 -20.00
N GLN A 350 -18.95 -11.72 -19.54
CA GLN A 350 -18.56 -11.96 -18.16
C GLN A 350 -19.33 -11.09 -17.14
N PHE A 351 -19.81 -9.95 -17.59
CA PHE A 351 -20.56 -9.02 -16.74
C PHE A 351 -22.08 -9.23 -16.77
N ALA A 352 -22.59 -10.26 -17.44
CA ALA A 352 -24.03 -10.40 -17.69
C ALA A 352 -24.88 -10.38 -16.42
N ASP A 353 -24.50 -11.16 -15.41
CA ASP A 353 -25.23 -11.23 -14.13
C ASP A 353 -25.12 -9.93 -13.34
N PHE A 354 -23.90 -9.38 -13.22
CA PHE A 354 -23.67 -8.11 -12.54
C PHE A 354 -24.44 -6.96 -13.20
N ARG A 355 -24.39 -6.87 -14.54
CA ARG A 355 -25.14 -5.88 -15.31
C ARG A 355 -26.65 -5.99 -15.10
N ASN A 356 -27.18 -7.21 -15.13
CA ASN A 356 -28.60 -7.46 -14.88
C ASN A 356 -29.02 -7.02 -13.47
N ASP A 357 -28.22 -7.35 -12.46
CA ASP A 357 -28.52 -6.97 -11.07
C ASP A 357 -28.49 -5.43 -10.86
N VAL A 358 -27.49 -4.75 -11.46
CA VAL A 358 -27.42 -3.27 -11.41
C VAL A 358 -28.61 -2.63 -12.16
N GLN A 359 -28.87 -3.07 -13.41
CA GLN A 359 -29.91 -2.44 -14.24
C GLN A 359 -31.33 -2.68 -13.72
N SER A 360 -31.56 -3.83 -13.12
CA SER A 360 -32.85 -4.14 -12.48
C SER A 360 -33.02 -3.55 -11.08
N GLY A 361 -32.00 -2.85 -10.53
CA GLY A 361 -32.02 -2.31 -9.17
C GLY A 361 -31.98 -3.40 -8.07
N LYS A 362 -31.42 -4.58 -8.39
CA LYS A 362 -31.32 -5.73 -7.50
C LYS A 362 -29.89 -6.06 -7.10
N LEU A 363 -28.96 -5.09 -7.27
CA LEU A 363 -27.58 -5.29 -6.83
C LEU A 363 -27.56 -5.67 -5.35
N PRO A 364 -26.88 -6.76 -4.95
CA PRO A 364 -26.75 -7.15 -3.56
C PRO A 364 -26.12 -6.04 -2.69
N GLN A 365 -26.42 -6.05 -1.40
CA GLN A 365 -25.84 -5.12 -0.44
C GLN A 365 -24.30 -5.22 -0.39
N VAL A 366 -23.75 -6.44 -0.58
CA VAL A 366 -22.31 -6.68 -0.71
C VAL A 366 -22.04 -7.52 -1.96
N SER A 367 -21.20 -7.04 -2.82
CA SER A 367 -20.81 -7.70 -4.07
C SER A 367 -19.31 -7.77 -4.20
N TRP A 368 -18.74 -8.96 -4.27
CA TRP A 368 -17.34 -9.15 -4.66
C TRP A 368 -17.26 -9.49 -6.14
N ILE A 369 -16.27 -8.96 -6.80
CA ILE A 369 -15.96 -9.26 -8.20
C ILE A 369 -14.56 -9.85 -8.23
N VAL A 370 -14.44 -11.03 -8.83
CA VAL A 370 -13.17 -11.71 -9.10
C VAL A 370 -12.93 -11.66 -10.57
N ALA A 371 -11.88 -10.96 -10.99
CA ALA A 371 -11.55 -10.79 -12.39
C ALA A 371 -11.06 -12.11 -13.00
N PRO A 372 -11.42 -12.43 -14.25
CA PRO A 372 -10.74 -13.49 -14.98
C PRO A 372 -9.25 -13.19 -15.13
N ALA A 373 -8.42 -14.23 -15.25
CA ALA A 373 -6.96 -14.15 -15.27
C ALA A 373 -6.43 -13.07 -16.21
N GLY A 374 -6.95 -12.99 -17.44
CA GLY A 374 -6.51 -11.99 -18.43
C GLY A 374 -6.83 -10.53 -18.06
N TYR A 375 -7.66 -10.29 -17.05
CA TYR A 375 -8.10 -8.96 -16.62
C TYR A 375 -7.74 -8.65 -15.17
N SER A 376 -7.06 -9.58 -14.49
CA SER A 376 -6.73 -9.50 -13.07
C SER A 376 -5.58 -8.56 -12.75
N GLU A 377 -4.77 -8.16 -13.72
CA GLU A 377 -3.50 -7.44 -13.62
C GLU A 377 -2.35 -8.30 -13.06
N HIS A 378 -2.55 -9.62 -12.89
CA HIS A 378 -1.44 -10.54 -12.61
C HIS A 378 -0.25 -10.25 -13.54
N PRO A 379 1.01 -10.38 -13.11
CA PRO A 379 2.17 -10.01 -13.91
C PRO A 379 2.21 -10.62 -15.32
N ASP A 380 1.64 -11.79 -15.51
CA ASP A 380 1.52 -12.45 -16.82
C ASP A 380 0.56 -11.72 -17.80
N TRP A 381 -0.15 -10.69 -17.33
CA TRP A 381 -1.14 -9.94 -18.09
C TRP A 381 -0.92 -8.44 -18.04
N PRO A 382 -1.25 -7.70 -19.11
CA PRO A 382 -1.11 -6.25 -19.14
C PRO A 382 -2.06 -5.55 -18.18
N VAL A 383 -1.56 -4.59 -17.42
CA VAL A 383 -2.38 -3.74 -16.53
C VAL A 383 -3.50 -3.01 -17.29
N ASN A 384 -3.31 -2.72 -18.57
CA ASN A 384 -4.34 -2.07 -19.40
C ASN A 384 -5.60 -2.93 -19.57
N TYR A 385 -5.49 -4.24 -19.51
CA TYR A 385 -6.67 -5.12 -19.54
C TYR A 385 -7.48 -5.01 -18.25
N GLY A 386 -6.78 -4.90 -17.10
CA GLY A 386 -7.42 -4.58 -15.83
C GLY A 386 -8.07 -3.19 -15.84
N ALA A 387 -7.42 -2.19 -16.43
CA ALA A 387 -7.99 -0.86 -16.62
C ALA A 387 -9.30 -0.90 -17.41
N TRP A 388 -9.33 -1.68 -18.50
CA TRP A 388 -10.55 -1.90 -19.27
C TRP A 388 -11.62 -2.60 -18.40
N TYR A 389 -11.27 -3.65 -17.67
CA TYR A 389 -12.18 -4.38 -16.80
C TYR A 389 -12.82 -3.47 -15.73
N ILE A 390 -12.00 -2.70 -15.03
CA ILE A 390 -12.46 -1.69 -14.07
C ILE A 390 -13.41 -0.69 -14.74
N SER A 391 -13.08 -0.24 -15.95
CA SER A 391 -13.90 0.70 -16.69
C SER A 391 -15.28 0.15 -17.03
N GLN A 392 -15.38 -1.15 -17.37
CA GLN A 392 -16.65 -1.80 -17.64
C GLN A 392 -17.53 -1.93 -16.39
N ILE A 393 -16.94 -2.25 -15.23
CA ILE A 393 -17.66 -2.27 -13.95
C ILE A 393 -18.22 -0.90 -13.64
N LEU A 394 -17.41 0.15 -13.77
CA LEU A 394 -17.85 1.52 -13.51
C LEU A 394 -18.93 1.95 -14.53
N ASP A 395 -18.81 1.61 -15.81
CA ASP A 395 -19.85 1.88 -16.83
C ASP A 395 -21.19 1.21 -16.47
N ILE A 396 -21.15 -0.03 -16.00
CA ILE A 396 -22.36 -0.74 -15.56
C ILE A 396 -22.98 -0.04 -14.36
N LEU A 397 -22.20 0.32 -13.33
CA LEU A 397 -22.69 0.99 -12.14
C LEU A 397 -23.35 2.34 -12.47
N VAL A 398 -22.69 3.18 -13.29
CA VAL A 398 -23.21 4.50 -13.66
C VAL A 398 -24.34 4.45 -14.69
N SER A 399 -24.57 3.29 -15.33
CA SER A 399 -25.72 3.07 -16.20
C SER A 399 -27.06 3.13 -15.46
N ASN A 400 -27.03 2.89 -14.13
CA ASN A 400 -28.16 3.10 -13.23
C ASN A 400 -27.78 4.15 -12.17
N PRO A 401 -28.04 5.46 -12.40
CA PRO A 401 -27.68 6.52 -11.47
C PRO A 401 -28.27 6.38 -10.08
N GLU A 402 -29.45 5.77 -9.95
CA GLU A 402 -30.07 5.53 -8.65
C GLU A 402 -29.26 4.54 -7.82
N VAL A 403 -28.81 3.44 -8.42
CA VAL A 403 -27.95 2.46 -7.78
C VAL A 403 -26.60 3.09 -7.45
N PHE A 404 -25.93 3.74 -8.42
CA PHE A 404 -24.61 4.32 -8.17
C PHE A 404 -24.63 5.41 -7.08
N SER A 405 -25.71 6.21 -7.00
CA SER A 405 -25.86 7.27 -5.98
C SER A 405 -25.77 6.75 -4.52
N LYS A 406 -25.93 5.44 -4.34
CA LYS A 406 -25.94 4.72 -3.05
C LYS A 406 -24.82 3.69 -2.93
N THR A 407 -23.88 3.68 -3.88
CA THR A 407 -22.86 2.65 -4.02
C THR A 407 -21.49 3.16 -3.61
N VAL A 408 -20.75 2.32 -2.90
CA VAL A 408 -19.30 2.41 -2.70
C VAL A 408 -18.67 1.31 -3.53
N PHE A 409 -17.79 1.67 -4.47
CA PHE A 409 -16.97 0.73 -5.24
C PHE A 409 -15.53 0.84 -4.76
N ILE A 410 -14.98 -0.25 -4.23
CA ILE A 410 -13.62 -0.39 -3.72
C ILE A 410 -12.81 -1.18 -4.73
N ILE A 411 -11.64 -0.67 -5.08
CA ILE A 411 -10.60 -1.39 -5.82
C ILE A 411 -9.40 -1.49 -4.90
N ASN A 412 -8.94 -2.70 -4.65
CA ASN A 412 -7.71 -3.01 -3.94
C ASN A 412 -6.98 -4.14 -4.66
N TYR A 413 -5.77 -4.45 -4.21
CA TYR A 413 -4.94 -5.51 -4.76
C TYR A 413 -4.61 -6.49 -3.65
N ASP A 414 -4.56 -7.75 -3.98
CA ASP A 414 -4.37 -8.83 -3.01
C ASP A 414 -2.94 -8.87 -2.48
N GLU A 415 -1.94 -8.71 -3.37
CA GLU A 415 -0.54 -8.68 -2.99
C GLU A 415 0.31 -7.90 -4.01
N GLY A 416 1.60 -7.74 -3.77
CA GLY A 416 2.51 -6.88 -4.55
C GLY A 416 3.47 -7.63 -5.46
N ASP A 417 3.22 -8.90 -5.79
CA ASP A 417 4.13 -9.76 -6.57
C ASP A 417 5.57 -9.80 -5.99
N GLY A 418 5.72 -9.60 -4.68
CA GLY A 418 7.04 -9.47 -4.07
C GLY A 418 7.84 -8.24 -4.48
N SER A 419 7.27 -7.32 -5.25
CA SER A 419 7.93 -6.11 -5.71
C SER A 419 8.12 -5.07 -4.61
N PHE A 420 9.04 -4.14 -4.84
CA PHE A 420 9.49 -3.14 -3.87
C PHE A 420 8.40 -2.10 -3.56
N ASP A 421 8.31 -1.76 -2.29
CA ASP A 421 7.63 -0.57 -1.80
C ASP A 421 8.50 0.11 -0.74
N HIS A 422 8.62 1.43 -0.76
CA HIS A 422 9.54 2.15 0.13
C HIS A 422 9.03 2.32 1.56
N LEU A 423 7.71 2.19 1.78
CA LEU A 423 7.18 2.25 3.13
C LEU A 423 7.34 0.91 3.84
N VAL A 424 8.09 0.94 4.93
CA VAL A 424 8.21 -0.24 5.78
C VAL A 424 6.85 -0.54 6.42
N PRO A 425 6.31 -1.76 6.24
CA PRO A 425 4.99 -2.09 6.76
C PRO A 425 4.96 -2.06 8.29
N PRO A 426 3.86 -1.60 8.88
CA PRO A 426 3.65 -1.73 10.32
C PRO A 426 3.45 -3.19 10.69
N CYS A 427 4.28 -3.70 11.60
CA CYS A 427 4.26 -5.10 12.02
C CYS A 427 4.15 -5.24 13.54
N VAL A 428 3.77 -6.41 14.01
CA VAL A 428 3.94 -6.77 15.42
C VAL A 428 5.42 -7.05 15.72
N PRO A 429 5.86 -6.91 16.98
CA PRO A 429 7.21 -7.33 17.39
C PRO A 429 7.44 -8.81 17.06
N SER A 430 8.54 -9.14 16.38
CA SER A 430 8.86 -10.52 15.99
C SER A 430 9.21 -11.44 17.18
N GLY A 431 9.39 -10.87 18.36
CA GLY A 431 9.74 -11.59 19.59
C GLY A 431 10.43 -10.68 20.62
N PRO A 432 10.95 -11.24 21.70
CA PRO A 432 11.68 -10.47 22.72
C PRO A 432 12.85 -9.69 22.10
N GLY A 433 12.94 -8.41 22.41
CA GLY A 433 13.98 -7.50 21.88
C GLY A 433 13.63 -6.82 20.55
N TYR A 434 12.52 -7.20 19.90
CA TYR A 434 12.05 -6.57 18.66
C TYR A 434 10.97 -5.50 18.88
N GLY A 435 10.78 -5.07 20.11
CA GLY A 435 9.79 -4.05 20.48
C GLY A 435 8.72 -4.61 21.43
N ASN A 436 7.57 -3.91 21.49
CA ASN A 436 6.50 -4.23 22.42
C ASN A 436 5.13 -3.76 21.90
N SER A 437 4.03 -4.22 22.52
CA SER A 437 2.68 -3.85 22.15
C SER A 437 1.80 -3.64 23.39
N THR A 438 0.94 -2.62 23.37
CA THR A 438 -0.07 -2.40 24.41
C THR A 438 -1.37 -3.16 24.13
N VAL A 439 -1.53 -3.72 22.92
CA VAL A 439 -2.65 -4.59 22.53
C VAL A 439 -2.17 -6.03 22.35
N SER A 440 -3.07 -7.01 22.54
CA SER A 440 -2.74 -8.42 22.29
C SER A 440 -2.34 -8.65 20.84
N ILE A 441 -1.20 -9.32 20.65
CA ILE A 441 -0.68 -9.76 19.34
C ILE A 441 -0.96 -11.26 19.10
N GLU A 442 -1.85 -11.85 19.85
CA GLU A 442 -2.29 -13.22 19.67
C GLU A 442 -2.80 -13.42 18.24
N ASN A 443 -2.40 -14.51 17.61
CA ASN A 443 -2.68 -14.87 16.22
C ASN A 443 -2.01 -13.96 15.15
N GLU A 444 -1.01 -13.17 15.52
CA GLU A 444 -0.25 -12.33 14.57
C GLU A 444 1.19 -12.82 14.31
N ILE A 445 1.58 -13.95 14.92
CA ILE A 445 2.90 -14.57 14.72
C ILE A 445 2.73 -16.03 14.34
N VAL A 446 3.30 -16.42 13.20
CA VAL A 446 3.36 -17.82 12.76
C VAL A 446 4.64 -18.46 13.29
N THR A 447 4.49 -19.57 14.00
CA THR A 447 5.61 -20.36 14.54
C THR A 447 5.79 -21.70 13.83
N THR A 448 4.96 -21.99 12.84
CA THR A 448 4.88 -23.27 12.14
C THR A 448 5.38 -23.22 10.70
N SER A 449 5.64 -22.04 10.16
CA SER A 449 6.22 -21.83 8.83
C SER A 449 7.71 -21.46 8.92
N THR A 450 8.43 -21.55 7.83
CA THR A 450 9.83 -21.15 7.74
C THR A 450 9.96 -19.95 6.79
N PRO A 451 10.52 -18.83 7.24
CA PRO A 451 10.92 -18.55 8.64
C PRO A 451 9.70 -18.38 9.57
N ASN A 452 9.88 -18.53 10.89
CA ASN A 452 8.92 -18.07 11.86
C ASN A 452 8.89 -16.53 11.86
N GLY A 453 7.71 -15.92 12.00
CA GLY A 453 7.65 -14.46 11.98
C GLY A 453 6.26 -13.88 12.10
N PRO A 454 6.15 -12.54 12.08
CA PRO A 454 4.87 -11.85 12.06
C PRO A 454 4.12 -12.18 10.77
N ILE A 455 2.81 -12.30 10.85
CA ILE A 455 1.97 -12.48 9.66
C ILE A 455 2.10 -11.28 8.72
N GLY A 456 2.01 -10.11 9.24
CA GLY A 456 2.02 -8.86 8.49
C GLY A 456 2.08 -7.65 9.44
N LEU A 457 1.78 -6.48 8.91
CA LEU A 457 1.35 -6.24 7.53
C LEU A 457 2.51 -6.43 6.52
N GLY A 458 2.20 -6.66 5.25
CA GLY A 458 3.20 -6.69 4.18
C GLY A 458 3.33 -5.34 3.46
N THR A 459 3.92 -5.31 2.26
CA THR A 459 4.09 -4.09 1.46
C THR A 459 2.76 -3.42 1.13
N ARG A 460 2.78 -2.12 0.79
CA ARG A 460 1.56 -1.44 0.34
C ARG A 460 1.12 -1.95 -1.02
N VAL A 461 -0.18 -1.91 -1.22
CA VAL A 461 -0.83 -2.14 -2.52
C VAL A 461 -1.75 -0.97 -2.87
N PRO A 462 -2.09 -0.76 -4.17
CA PRO A 462 -3.01 0.27 -4.57
C PRO A 462 -4.40 0.08 -3.93
N PHE A 463 -4.99 1.20 -3.52
CA PHE A 463 -6.35 1.26 -3.02
C PHE A 463 -7.05 2.49 -3.59
N LEU A 464 -8.24 2.28 -4.16
CA LEU A 464 -9.11 3.33 -4.67
C LEU A 464 -10.54 3.13 -4.17
N ALA A 465 -11.13 4.20 -3.66
CA ALA A 465 -12.54 4.22 -3.32
C ALA A 465 -13.29 5.11 -4.31
N ILE A 466 -14.17 4.51 -5.09
CA ILE A 466 -14.95 5.17 -6.15
C ILE A 466 -16.39 5.25 -5.69
N SER A 467 -16.86 6.45 -5.39
CA SER A 467 -18.18 6.66 -4.83
C SER A 467 -18.58 8.14 -4.93
N PRO A 468 -19.86 8.45 -4.90
CA PRO A 468 -20.30 9.84 -4.76
C PRO A 468 -19.75 10.53 -3.50
N TRP A 469 -19.39 9.80 -2.45
CA TRP A 469 -18.83 10.32 -1.19
C TRP A 469 -17.30 10.41 -1.15
N SER A 470 -16.58 9.91 -2.17
CA SER A 470 -15.11 9.89 -2.22
C SER A 470 -14.51 10.79 -3.30
N LYS A 471 -15.30 11.66 -3.94
CA LYS A 471 -14.87 12.56 -5.01
C LYS A 471 -13.89 13.63 -4.55
N GLY A 472 -13.05 14.12 -5.48
CA GLY A 472 -12.21 15.30 -5.30
C GLY A 472 -10.72 15.05 -5.30
N GLY A 473 -10.26 13.84 -5.66
CA GLY A 473 -8.83 13.51 -5.77
C GLY A 473 -8.10 13.53 -4.43
N TYR A 474 -8.75 13.09 -3.37
CA TYR A 474 -8.17 13.03 -2.03
C TYR A 474 -7.14 11.91 -1.89
N VAL A 475 -6.17 12.11 -1.00
CA VAL A 475 -5.37 11.03 -0.42
C VAL A 475 -5.83 10.76 1.01
N ASN A 476 -5.80 9.48 1.40
CA ASN A 476 -5.98 9.03 2.77
C ASN A 476 -4.77 8.20 3.20
N SER A 477 -4.04 8.66 4.21
CA SER A 477 -2.83 8.03 4.73
C SER A 477 -3.05 7.31 6.07
N GLN A 478 -4.30 6.93 6.40
CA GLN A 478 -4.58 6.03 7.51
C GLN A 478 -4.14 4.61 7.13
N VAL A 479 -3.59 3.89 8.11
CA VAL A 479 -3.20 2.49 7.92
C VAL A 479 -4.45 1.63 7.73
N PHE A 480 -4.49 0.91 6.62
CA PHE A 480 -5.53 -0.05 6.26
C PHE A 480 -4.90 -1.37 5.82
N ASP A 481 -5.68 -2.45 5.88
CA ASP A 481 -5.40 -3.74 5.27
C ASP A 481 -6.68 -4.39 4.72
N HIS A 482 -6.64 -5.64 4.26
CA HIS A 482 -7.81 -6.30 3.71
C HIS A 482 -8.96 -6.45 4.74
N THR A 483 -8.64 -6.54 6.04
CA THR A 483 -9.66 -6.58 7.10
C THR A 483 -10.41 -5.26 7.24
N SER A 484 -9.85 -4.15 6.76
CA SER A 484 -10.52 -2.84 6.74
C SER A 484 -11.79 -2.84 5.90
N VAL A 485 -11.83 -3.65 4.83
CA VAL A 485 -13.03 -3.82 4.00
C VAL A 485 -14.14 -4.51 4.81
N ILE A 486 -13.79 -5.57 5.56
CA ILE A 486 -14.74 -6.24 6.46
C ILE A 486 -15.25 -5.26 7.52
N GLN A 487 -14.36 -4.50 8.17
CA GLN A 487 -14.73 -3.53 9.19
C GLN A 487 -15.65 -2.41 8.65
N PHE A 488 -15.47 -2.01 7.39
CA PHE A 488 -16.39 -1.07 6.73
C PHE A 488 -17.79 -1.65 6.55
N ILE A 489 -17.86 -2.93 6.12
CA ILE A 489 -19.14 -3.64 5.96
C ILE A 489 -19.80 -3.87 7.32
N GLU A 490 -19.03 -4.25 8.35
CA GLU A 490 -19.52 -4.36 9.74
C GLU A 490 -20.15 -3.06 10.21
N LYS A 491 -19.45 -1.94 10.02
CA LYS A 491 -19.91 -0.60 10.40
C LYS A 491 -21.23 -0.23 9.72
N ARG A 492 -21.34 -0.61 8.43
CA ARG A 492 -22.53 -0.30 7.63
C ARG A 492 -23.74 -1.15 7.99
N PHE A 493 -23.57 -2.44 8.21
CA PHE A 493 -24.69 -3.38 8.38
C PHE A 493 -24.88 -3.88 9.80
N GLY A 494 -24.03 -3.50 10.76
CA GLY A 494 -24.15 -3.90 12.15
C GLY A 494 -23.85 -5.38 12.40
N VAL A 495 -23.02 -5.98 11.56
CA VAL A 495 -22.48 -7.36 11.70
C VAL A 495 -21.10 -7.34 12.34
N PHE A 496 -20.57 -8.50 12.70
CA PHE A 496 -19.25 -8.58 13.34
C PHE A 496 -18.50 -9.86 12.95
N GLU A 497 -17.24 -9.70 12.47
CA GLU A 497 -16.33 -10.80 12.15
C GLU A 497 -15.38 -11.08 13.32
N TYR A 498 -15.56 -12.22 13.96
CA TYR A 498 -14.80 -12.58 15.17
C TYR A 498 -13.36 -13.02 14.89
N ASN A 499 -13.00 -13.34 13.64
CA ASN A 499 -11.68 -13.82 13.28
C ASN A 499 -10.64 -12.69 13.16
N ILE A 500 -11.06 -11.44 13.02
CA ILE A 500 -10.12 -10.31 12.98
C ILE A 500 -9.50 -10.14 14.38
N SER A 501 -8.17 -10.24 14.44
CA SER A 501 -7.43 -10.15 15.70
C SER A 501 -7.61 -8.78 16.39
N PRO A 502 -7.42 -8.72 17.72
CA PRO A 502 -7.41 -7.45 18.45
C PRO A 502 -6.40 -6.46 17.91
N TRP A 503 -5.22 -6.91 17.49
CA TRP A 503 -4.18 -6.05 16.94
C TRP A 503 -4.64 -5.40 15.62
N ARG A 504 -5.19 -6.18 14.69
CA ARG A 504 -5.67 -5.64 13.41
C ARG A 504 -6.80 -4.65 13.59
N ARG A 505 -7.76 -4.97 14.46
CA ARG A 505 -8.85 -4.03 14.78
C ARG A 505 -8.37 -2.71 15.37
N ALA A 506 -7.25 -2.74 16.09
CA ALA A 506 -6.67 -1.53 16.66
C ALA A 506 -5.90 -0.71 15.63
N VAL A 507 -5.11 -1.37 14.76
CA VAL A 507 -4.15 -0.75 13.85
C VAL A 507 -4.76 -0.42 12.49
N ALA A 508 -5.52 -1.35 11.90
CA ALA A 508 -6.16 -1.16 10.61
C ALA A 508 -7.51 -0.44 10.78
N GLY A 509 -7.66 0.71 10.10
CA GLY A 509 -8.88 1.50 10.14
C GLY A 509 -10.07 0.83 9.43
N ASP A 510 -11.27 1.35 9.67
CA ASP A 510 -12.53 0.83 9.13
C ASP A 510 -12.96 1.48 7.78
N LEU A 511 -12.07 2.11 7.07
CA LEU A 511 -12.26 2.86 5.82
C LEU A 511 -13.22 4.06 5.90
N THR A 512 -13.90 4.33 7.00
CA THR A 512 -14.87 5.45 7.05
C THR A 512 -14.23 6.81 6.80
N SER A 513 -12.96 6.99 7.18
CA SER A 513 -12.18 8.21 6.94
C SER A 513 -11.92 8.51 5.45
N VAL A 514 -12.09 7.53 4.57
CA VAL A 514 -11.91 7.67 3.11
C VAL A 514 -13.03 8.53 2.50
N PHE A 515 -14.20 8.59 3.15
CA PHE A 515 -15.43 9.14 2.62
C PHE A 515 -15.85 10.41 3.37
N ASN A 516 -16.44 11.35 2.64
CA ASN A 516 -17.15 12.49 3.23
C ASN A 516 -18.67 12.25 3.09
N PHE A 517 -19.26 11.64 4.08
CA PHE A 517 -20.71 11.39 4.09
C PHE A 517 -21.51 12.63 4.40
N ALA A 518 -20.99 13.54 5.22
CA ALA A 518 -21.71 14.71 5.70
C ALA A 518 -21.93 15.77 4.58
N THR A 519 -20.85 16.05 3.82
CA THR A 519 -20.86 17.09 2.77
C THR A 519 -20.07 16.60 1.55
N PRO A 520 -20.62 15.65 0.76
CA PRO A 520 -19.92 15.08 -0.39
C PRO A 520 -19.48 16.15 -1.39
N ASN A 521 -18.26 16.02 -1.91
CA ASN A 521 -17.74 16.94 -2.93
C ASN A 521 -18.47 16.73 -4.26
N ALA A 522 -18.92 17.81 -4.89
CA ALA A 522 -19.59 17.80 -6.20
C ALA A 522 -18.74 18.48 -7.29
N ALA A 523 -17.49 18.86 -7.01
CA ALA A 523 -16.66 19.58 -7.98
C ALA A 523 -16.32 18.68 -9.20
N PRO A 524 -16.44 19.18 -10.43
CA PRO A 524 -16.04 18.44 -11.62
C PRO A 524 -14.52 18.31 -11.71
N VAL A 525 -14.02 17.16 -12.19
CA VAL A 525 -12.61 16.90 -12.46
C VAL A 525 -12.40 16.68 -13.95
N GLN A 526 -11.32 17.24 -14.53
CA GLN A 526 -10.96 16.98 -15.92
C GLN A 526 -10.13 15.70 -16.01
N LEU A 527 -10.52 14.79 -16.91
CA LEU A 527 -9.98 13.44 -17.01
C LEU A 527 -9.29 13.18 -18.37
N PRO A 528 -8.20 12.38 -18.39
CA PRO A 528 -7.56 11.95 -19.62
C PRO A 528 -8.41 10.94 -20.41
N SER A 529 -8.03 10.70 -21.67
CA SER A 529 -8.69 9.69 -22.53
C SER A 529 -8.16 8.29 -22.22
N THR A 530 -9.04 7.32 -22.07
CA THR A 530 -8.73 5.91 -21.86
C THR A 530 -8.92 5.04 -23.13
N SER A 531 -9.14 5.67 -24.29
CA SER A 531 -9.49 4.98 -25.54
C SER A 531 -8.37 4.07 -26.13
N GLY A 532 -7.16 4.09 -25.54
CA GLY A 532 -6.06 3.21 -25.92
C GLY A 532 -5.94 1.94 -25.06
N ASP A 533 -6.81 1.78 -24.06
CA ASP A 533 -6.69 0.72 -23.05
C ASP A 533 -7.55 -0.52 -23.36
N LEU A 534 -8.21 -0.56 -24.53
CA LEU A 534 -8.99 -1.72 -24.97
C LEU A 534 -8.06 -2.85 -25.41
N PRO A 535 -8.28 -4.10 -24.94
CA PRO A 535 -7.58 -5.25 -25.46
C PRO A 535 -7.73 -5.40 -26.97
N SER A 536 -6.66 -5.66 -27.70
CA SER A 536 -6.74 -5.96 -29.11
C SER A 536 -6.81 -7.47 -29.37
N VAL A 537 -7.49 -7.87 -30.42
CA VAL A 537 -7.67 -9.29 -30.82
C VAL A 537 -6.33 -10.01 -31.04
N ASN A 538 -5.27 -9.28 -31.38
CA ASN A 538 -3.96 -9.85 -31.66
C ASN A 538 -3.13 -10.12 -30.39
N GLU A 539 -3.58 -9.62 -29.24
CA GLU A 539 -2.91 -9.72 -27.94
C GLU A 539 -3.54 -10.78 -27.02
N LEU A 540 -4.63 -11.39 -27.48
CA LEU A 540 -5.40 -12.41 -26.74
C LEU A 540 -4.76 -13.81 -26.75
N GLY A 541 -3.56 -13.96 -27.18
CA GLY A 541 -2.87 -15.25 -27.25
C GLY A 541 -1.68 -15.32 -26.28
N GLY A 542 -1.89 -15.79 -25.08
CA GLY A 542 -0.92 -16.19 -24.06
C GLY A 542 0.35 -15.37 -24.04
N GLY A 543 0.51 -14.55 -23.02
CA GLY A 543 1.54 -13.54 -22.96
C GLY A 543 2.94 -14.07 -23.23
N ASN A 544 3.61 -13.49 -24.19
CA ASN A 544 5.05 -13.53 -24.17
C ASN A 544 5.49 -12.68 -22.98
N VAL A 545 5.73 -13.34 -21.87
CA VAL A 545 6.33 -12.71 -20.67
C VAL A 545 7.60 -12.03 -21.11
N ASN A 546 7.63 -10.71 -21.00
CA ASN A 546 8.80 -9.95 -21.34
C ASN A 546 9.85 -10.10 -20.25
N THR A 547 10.89 -10.88 -20.51
CA THR A 547 12.01 -11.10 -19.58
C THR A 547 13.04 -9.95 -19.60
N PHE A 548 12.67 -8.80 -20.12
CA PHE A 548 13.57 -7.70 -20.27
C PHE A 548 13.87 -7.00 -18.92
N VAL A 549 15.15 -6.81 -18.68
CA VAL A 549 15.67 -5.94 -17.62
C VAL A 549 16.55 -4.88 -18.30
N PRO A 550 16.41 -3.59 -17.97
CA PRO A 550 17.14 -2.53 -18.65
C PRO A 550 18.66 -2.69 -18.56
N THR A 551 19.36 -2.27 -19.61
CA THR A 551 20.82 -2.27 -19.63
C THR A 551 21.39 -1.06 -18.86
N LEU A 552 22.57 -1.22 -18.28
CA LEU A 552 23.28 -0.25 -17.42
C LEU A 552 23.35 1.21 -17.89
N GLY A 553 23.30 1.47 -19.18
CA GLY A 553 23.39 2.83 -19.72
C GLY A 553 22.13 3.68 -19.49
N GLU A 554 21.04 3.09 -19.01
CA GLU A 554 19.72 3.69 -18.92
C GLU A 554 19.25 3.93 -17.49
N VAL A 555 19.87 3.28 -16.50
CA VAL A 555 19.56 3.46 -15.08
C VAL A 555 20.39 4.60 -14.50
N MET A 556 19.77 5.75 -14.30
CA MET A 556 20.40 6.83 -13.55
C MET A 556 20.41 6.48 -12.05
N ILE A 557 21.56 6.59 -11.39
CA ILE A 557 21.65 6.48 -9.93
C ILE A 557 20.91 7.68 -9.33
N GLY A 558 19.65 7.47 -8.95
CA GLY A 558 18.82 8.51 -8.35
C GLY A 558 17.41 8.02 -8.09
N VAL A 559 16.74 8.67 -7.17
CA VAL A 559 15.32 8.43 -6.92
C VAL A 559 14.51 8.99 -8.08
N PRO A 560 13.50 8.26 -8.60
CA PRO A 560 12.63 8.78 -9.66
C PRO A 560 11.95 10.08 -9.27
N ALA A 561 11.67 10.93 -10.24
CA ALA A 561 10.92 12.16 -10.02
C ALA A 561 9.43 11.84 -9.85
N GLN A 562 8.84 12.27 -8.75
CA GLN A 562 7.40 12.27 -8.55
C GLN A 562 6.76 13.50 -9.20
N GLU A 563 5.51 13.41 -9.66
CA GLU A 563 4.74 14.53 -10.20
C GLU A 563 4.66 15.68 -9.19
N ARG A 564 4.98 16.90 -9.64
CA ARG A 564 4.95 18.09 -8.78
C ARG A 564 3.53 18.47 -8.38
N GLY A 565 3.32 18.80 -7.11
CA GLY A 565 2.07 19.34 -6.57
C GLY A 565 1.56 18.58 -5.37
N ILE A 566 0.58 19.15 -4.71
CA ILE A 566 -0.16 18.58 -3.58
C ILE A 566 -1.54 18.14 -4.01
N ARG A 567 -2.19 17.34 -3.17
CA ARG A 567 -3.61 16.99 -3.30
C ARG A 567 -4.32 17.14 -1.96
N PRO A 568 -5.66 17.30 -1.97
CA PRO A 568 -6.44 17.29 -0.74
C PRO A 568 -6.17 15.98 0.04
N ALA A 569 -6.06 16.08 1.35
CA ALA A 569 -5.80 14.95 2.26
C ALA A 569 -6.93 14.83 3.27
N ARG A 570 -7.37 13.60 3.54
CA ARG A 570 -8.38 13.32 4.55
C ARG A 570 -7.81 13.49 5.95
N ALA A 571 -8.63 13.96 6.87
CA ALA A 571 -8.30 14.00 8.29
C ALA A 571 -8.01 12.59 8.83
N LEU A 572 -6.97 12.46 9.65
CA LEU A 572 -6.52 11.19 10.18
C LEU A 572 -6.71 11.10 11.71
N PRO A 573 -6.82 9.89 12.28
CA PRO A 573 -7.11 9.70 13.70
C PRO A 573 -5.87 9.76 14.60
N TYR A 574 -4.74 10.33 14.16
CA TYR A 574 -3.46 10.23 14.82
C TYR A 574 -3.07 11.51 15.57
N THR A 575 -2.63 11.37 16.82
CA THR A 575 -1.96 12.42 17.59
C THR A 575 -0.81 11.79 18.38
N LEU A 576 0.41 11.91 17.83
CA LEU A 576 1.55 11.07 18.18
C LEU A 576 2.69 11.91 18.74
N ASN A 577 3.33 11.42 19.81
CA ASN A 577 4.58 11.97 20.32
C ASN A 577 5.57 10.86 20.70
N VAL A 578 6.86 11.16 20.58
CA VAL A 578 7.94 10.33 21.13
C VAL A 578 8.96 11.25 21.79
N TYR A 579 9.35 10.91 22.99
CA TYR A 579 10.30 11.66 23.81
C TYR A 579 11.51 10.80 24.12
N ALA A 580 12.70 11.39 24.04
CA ALA A 580 13.93 10.73 24.45
C ALA A 580 14.36 11.21 25.86
N SER A 581 14.87 10.29 26.67
CA SER A 581 15.49 10.55 27.96
C SER A 581 16.84 9.83 28.05
N VAL A 582 17.92 10.59 28.18
CA VAL A 582 19.28 10.08 28.26
C VAL A 582 19.67 9.86 29.73
N ASN A 583 20.12 8.65 30.04
CA ASN A 583 20.70 8.32 31.33
C ASN A 583 22.18 8.01 31.17
N ALA A 584 23.01 9.04 31.27
CA ALA A 584 24.46 8.91 31.10
C ALA A 584 25.12 7.98 32.15
N ALA A 585 24.56 7.90 33.37
CA ALA A 585 25.11 7.07 34.45
C ALA A 585 24.93 5.56 34.17
N TYR A 586 23.86 5.18 33.48
CA TYR A 586 23.59 3.80 33.09
C TYR A 586 23.94 3.52 31.62
N GLY A 587 24.39 4.53 30.87
CA GLY A 587 24.71 4.39 29.46
C GLY A 587 23.51 3.99 28.62
N THR A 588 22.31 4.55 28.86
CA THR A 588 21.08 4.24 28.13
C THR A 588 20.36 5.49 27.64
N VAL A 589 19.69 5.35 26.51
CA VAL A 589 18.67 6.28 26.03
C VAL A 589 17.32 5.57 25.99
N SER A 590 16.33 6.15 26.66
CA SER A 590 14.97 5.61 26.68
C SER A 590 14.06 6.46 25.79
N LEU A 591 13.21 5.79 24.98
CA LEU A 591 12.13 6.44 24.24
C LEU A 591 10.80 6.15 24.92
N THR A 592 9.98 7.18 25.05
CA THR A 592 8.58 7.06 25.47
C THR A 592 7.68 7.42 24.30
N PHE A 593 6.90 6.46 23.87
CA PHE A 593 5.90 6.57 22.80
C PHE A 593 4.56 6.95 23.41
N SER A 594 3.94 8.00 22.91
CA SER A 594 2.65 8.48 23.39
C SER A 594 1.66 8.63 22.22
N ASN A 595 0.51 8.03 22.35
CA ASN A 595 -0.58 8.14 21.39
C ASN A 595 -1.81 8.70 22.09
N THR A 596 -2.16 9.95 21.77
CA THR A 596 -3.38 10.62 22.28
C THR A 596 -4.45 10.75 21.22
N GLY A 597 -4.24 10.14 20.03
CA GLY A 597 -5.22 10.02 18.97
C GLY A 597 -6.33 9.03 19.27
N SER A 598 -7.13 8.66 18.27
CA SER A 598 -8.28 7.77 18.40
C SER A 598 -8.11 6.39 17.74
N ALA A 599 -7.01 6.15 17.02
CA ALA A 599 -6.63 4.84 16.48
C ALA A 599 -5.27 4.40 17.05
N ALA A 600 -5.00 3.10 17.11
CA ALA A 600 -3.68 2.61 17.47
C ALA A 600 -2.64 2.92 16.38
N VAL A 601 -1.39 2.94 16.76
CA VAL A 601 -0.26 3.21 15.87
C VAL A 601 0.83 2.18 16.07
N VAL A 602 1.55 1.86 15.01
CA VAL A 602 2.81 1.13 15.09
C VAL A 602 3.94 2.13 14.81
N PHE A 603 4.82 2.30 15.80
CA PHE A 603 6.08 3.01 15.64
C PHE A 603 7.18 2.02 15.27
N GLN A 604 8.01 2.39 14.32
CA GLN A 604 9.23 1.68 13.97
C GLN A 604 10.44 2.47 14.49
N VAL A 605 11.37 1.78 15.15
CA VAL A 605 12.61 2.41 15.64
C VAL A 605 13.81 1.74 14.99
N ARG A 606 14.68 2.57 14.40
CA ARG A 606 15.97 2.20 13.84
C ARG A 606 17.09 2.83 14.66
N SER A 607 18.13 2.06 14.93
CA SER A 607 19.34 2.51 15.61
C SER A 607 20.48 2.69 14.60
N GLY A 608 21.29 3.70 14.80
CA GLY A 608 22.55 3.85 14.08
C GLY A 608 23.63 2.84 14.51
N ASN A 609 23.40 2.09 15.57
CA ASN A 609 24.25 0.97 15.95
C ASN A 609 23.89 -0.26 15.10
N PRO A 610 24.80 -0.77 14.25
CA PRO A 610 24.49 -1.88 13.35
C PRO A 610 24.22 -3.22 14.05
N SER A 611 24.51 -3.33 15.36
CA SER A 611 24.18 -4.50 16.15
C SER A 611 22.74 -4.51 16.67
N ASP A 612 22.04 -3.38 16.59
CA ASP A 612 20.66 -3.29 17.02
C ASP A 612 19.72 -3.73 15.89
N VAL A 613 18.65 -4.41 16.28
CA VAL A 613 17.57 -4.78 15.36
C VAL A 613 16.56 -3.64 15.23
N VAL A 614 15.80 -3.64 14.13
CA VAL A 614 14.62 -2.77 14.01
C VAL A 614 13.57 -3.22 15.03
N ARG A 615 13.00 -2.26 15.79
CA ARG A 615 11.98 -2.55 16.79
C ARG A 615 10.65 -1.91 16.43
N PHE A 616 9.58 -2.64 16.67
CA PHE A 616 8.20 -2.21 16.41
C PHE A 616 7.42 -2.05 17.71
N TYR A 617 6.69 -0.95 17.85
CA TYR A 617 5.93 -0.63 19.05
C TYR A 617 4.48 -0.30 18.67
N THR A 618 3.55 -1.16 19.07
CA THR A 618 2.13 -0.87 18.90
C THR A 618 1.60 -0.16 20.14
N VAL A 619 1.06 1.04 19.96
CA VAL A 619 0.52 1.87 21.04
C VAL A 619 -0.92 2.23 20.74
N GLU A 620 -1.85 1.71 21.56
CA GLU A 620 -3.27 2.00 21.43
C GLU A 620 -3.59 3.47 21.73
N ALA A 621 -4.76 3.90 21.27
CA ALA A 621 -5.32 5.20 21.60
C ALA A 621 -5.34 5.49 23.13
N GLY A 622 -4.85 6.64 23.54
CA GLY A 622 -4.77 7.06 24.94
C GLY A 622 -3.70 6.35 25.77
N LYS A 623 -2.83 5.53 25.16
CA LYS A 623 -1.78 4.79 25.89
C LYS A 623 -0.38 5.33 25.63
N THR A 624 0.54 4.91 26.49
CA THR A 624 1.98 5.14 26.38
C THR A 624 2.74 3.84 26.54
N LEU A 625 3.95 3.79 25.96
CA LEU A 625 4.88 2.67 26.08
C LEU A 625 6.30 3.21 26.09
N SER A 626 7.22 2.58 26.84
CA SER A 626 8.62 3.00 26.88
C SER A 626 9.54 1.79 26.69
N ASP A 627 10.69 2.03 26.06
CA ASP A 627 11.77 1.06 25.94
C ASP A 627 13.13 1.78 25.93
N ALA A 628 14.22 1.02 26.07
CA ALA A 628 15.57 1.58 26.19
C ALA A 628 16.56 0.92 25.23
N TRP A 629 17.55 1.72 24.83
CA TRP A 629 18.71 1.30 24.03
C TRP A 629 20.00 1.60 24.77
N ASN A 630 20.98 0.71 24.61
CA ASN A 630 22.31 0.93 25.14
C ASN A 630 23.05 1.99 24.30
N ILE A 631 23.71 2.91 24.96
CA ILE A 631 24.60 3.87 24.33
C ILE A 631 25.94 3.19 24.06
N VAL A 632 26.38 3.22 22.80
CA VAL A 632 27.63 2.56 22.36
C VAL A 632 28.67 3.63 22.04
N ALA A 633 29.90 3.44 22.51
CA ALA A 633 31.01 4.40 22.31
C ALA A 633 30.62 5.84 22.67
N SER A 634 29.85 6.01 23.75
CA SER A 634 29.37 7.30 24.25
C SER A 634 28.48 8.09 23.27
N SER A 635 27.92 7.46 22.24
CA SER A 635 27.02 8.09 21.29
C SER A 635 25.76 7.27 21.07
N TYR A 636 24.67 7.95 20.68
CA TYR A 636 23.41 7.32 20.27
C TYR A 636 22.85 8.01 19.04
N SER A 637 22.16 7.23 18.23
CA SER A 637 21.41 7.71 17.06
C SER A 637 20.20 6.82 16.90
N LEU A 638 19.00 7.36 17.12
CA LEU A 638 17.73 6.65 17.02
C LEU A 638 16.79 7.42 16.08
N SER A 639 16.21 6.70 15.14
CA SER A 639 15.18 7.23 14.24
C SER A 639 13.88 6.50 14.48
N VAL A 640 12.80 7.25 14.70
CA VAL A 640 11.45 6.72 14.92
C VAL A 640 10.55 7.15 13.76
N TYR A 641 9.83 6.22 13.20
CA TYR A 641 8.88 6.46 12.12
C TYR A 641 7.49 6.00 12.52
N GLY A 642 6.48 6.69 12.01
CA GLY A 642 5.07 6.38 12.21
C GLY A 642 4.24 6.71 10.96
N PRO A 643 2.91 6.57 11.02
CA PRO A 643 2.03 6.84 9.88
C PRO A 643 2.08 8.32 9.44
N ASN A 644 1.70 8.58 8.20
CA ASN A 644 1.58 9.90 7.61
C ASN A 644 2.83 10.78 7.80
N GLY A 645 4.04 10.24 7.57
CA GLY A 645 5.28 11.00 7.65
C GLY A 645 5.69 11.44 9.07
N PHE A 646 5.08 10.90 10.12
CA PHE A 646 5.57 11.13 11.47
C PHE A 646 6.99 10.59 11.61
N ALA A 647 7.92 11.46 12.02
CA ALA A 647 9.31 11.08 12.26
C ALA A 647 9.92 11.83 13.46
N ARG A 648 10.81 11.15 14.18
CA ARG A 648 11.65 11.69 15.24
C ARG A 648 13.05 11.16 15.08
N TYR A 649 14.03 12.04 15.20
CA TYR A 649 15.44 11.67 15.17
C TYR A 649 16.12 12.19 16.44
N PHE A 650 16.85 11.32 17.10
CA PHE A 650 17.52 11.58 18.36
C PHE A 650 19.00 11.20 18.25
N ASN A 651 19.85 12.18 18.03
CA ASN A 651 21.31 12.02 17.98
C ASN A 651 21.96 12.76 19.13
N GLY A 652 22.98 12.19 19.72
CA GLY A 652 23.73 12.83 20.78
C GLY A 652 24.80 11.95 21.39
N SER A 653 25.46 12.48 22.40
CA SER A 653 26.52 11.80 23.14
C SER A 653 26.35 11.89 24.67
N THR A 654 27.22 11.21 25.41
CA THR A 654 27.30 11.24 26.89
C THR A 654 28.69 11.62 27.39
N GLY A 655 29.49 12.29 26.55
CA GLY A 655 30.81 12.81 26.92
C GLY A 655 30.72 13.97 27.94
N ALA A 656 31.84 14.43 28.44
CA ALA A 656 31.88 15.48 29.46
C ALA A 656 31.28 16.82 29.00
N SER A 657 31.30 17.08 27.66
CA SER A 657 30.72 18.28 27.05
C SER A 657 29.38 18.02 26.39
N ALA A 658 28.80 16.82 26.58
CA ALA A 658 27.55 16.44 25.93
C ALA A 658 26.39 17.32 26.41
N ALA A 659 25.57 17.77 25.46
CA ALA A 659 24.28 18.38 25.75
C ALA A 659 23.25 17.30 26.05
N ILE A 660 22.51 17.47 27.13
CA ILE A 660 21.35 16.63 27.47
C ILE A 660 20.16 17.55 27.63
N LEU A 661 19.28 17.53 26.65
CA LEU A 661 18.06 18.34 26.66
C LEU A 661 16.83 17.47 26.88
N GLY A 662 15.95 17.91 27.78
CA GLY A 662 14.58 17.40 27.87
C GLY A 662 13.70 18.18 26.89
N ILE A 663 13.15 17.51 25.89
CA ILE A 663 12.30 18.13 24.87
C ILE A 663 10.92 17.48 24.91
N VAL A 664 9.91 18.32 25.18
CA VAL A 664 8.50 17.91 25.16
C VAL A 664 7.78 18.75 24.11
N SER A 665 7.03 18.10 23.24
CA SER A 665 6.20 18.76 22.24
C SER A 665 4.72 18.59 22.55
N ALA A 666 3.92 19.57 22.12
CA ALA A 666 2.47 19.58 22.22
C ALA A 666 1.86 20.09 20.91
N TYR A 667 0.60 19.76 20.67
CA TYR A 667 -0.10 20.16 19.44
C TYR A 667 -1.32 20.99 19.77
N GLY A 668 -1.54 22.04 18.95
CA GLY A 668 -2.76 22.84 18.95
C GLY A 668 -3.43 22.78 17.58
N VAL A 669 -4.75 22.90 17.57
CA VAL A 669 -5.54 22.80 16.32
C VAL A 669 -5.90 24.18 15.72
N ALA A 670 -5.55 25.27 16.40
CA ALA A 670 -5.86 26.61 15.93
C ALA A 670 -5.07 26.96 14.65
N ASN A 671 -5.66 27.79 13.78
CA ASN A 671 -5.01 28.34 12.59
C ASN A 671 -4.35 27.32 11.66
N GLY A 672 -4.95 26.13 11.51
CA GLY A 672 -4.42 25.08 10.63
C GLY A 672 -3.33 24.22 11.27
N GLY A 673 -3.18 24.30 12.58
CA GLY A 673 -2.25 23.51 13.37
C GLY A 673 -1.15 24.36 14.01
N VAL A 674 -0.73 23.92 15.19
CA VAL A 674 0.41 24.50 15.94
C VAL A 674 1.21 23.36 16.54
N VAL A 675 2.52 23.41 16.39
CA VAL A 675 3.45 22.58 17.17
C VAL A 675 4.15 23.47 18.21
N GLY A 676 3.97 23.14 19.47
CA GLY A 676 4.66 23.81 20.58
C GLY A 676 5.75 22.90 21.16
N TRP A 677 6.75 23.49 21.78
CA TRP A 677 7.80 22.76 22.50
C TRP A 677 8.18 23.45 23.77
N LYS A 678 8.64 22.63 24.73
CA LYS A 678 9.40 23.04 25.89
C LYS A 678 10.73 22.32 25.86
N ILE A 679 11.82 23.09 25.90
CA ILE A 679 13.19 22.59 25.91
C ILE A 679 13.82 22.96 27.26
N THR A 680 14.33 21.98 27.98
CA THR A 680 14.99 22.13 29.28
C THR A 680 16.42 21.63 29.16
N ASN A 681 17.39 22.46 29.59
CA ASN A 681 18.77 22.01 29.73
C ASN A 681 18.92 21.20 31.02
N LEU A 682 19.21 19.90 30.87
CA LEU A 682 19.32 18.95 31.99
C LEU A 682 20.79 18.77 32.47
N THR A 683 21.72 19.61 31.99
CA THR A 683 23.12 19.59 32.40
C THR A 683 23.45 20.83 33.27
N ALA A 684 24.59 20.81 33.95
CA ALA A 684 25.08 21.96 34.67
C ALA A 684 25.79 23.01 33.78
N ASN A 685 26.11 22.63 32.52
CA ASN A 685 26.79 23.51 31.59
C ASN A 685 25.77 24.36 30.83
N ASP A 686 26.16 25.55 30.42
CA ASP A 686 25.35 26.40 29.56
C ASP A 686 25.24 25.76 28.15
N ALA A 687 24.12 26.02 27.45
CA ALA A 687 23.86 25.51 26.12
C ALA A 687 23.22 26.60 25.25
N ASP A 688 23.82 26.87 24.09
CA ASP A 688 23.23 27.70 23.03
C ASP A 688 22.40 26.81 22.09
N VAL A 689 21.09 26.82 22.33
CA VAL A 689 20.14 25.96 21.59
C VAL A 689 19.67 26.70 20.36
N ASN A 690 19.92 26.12 19.19
CA ASN A 690 19.42 26.61 17.93
C ASN A 690 18.22 25.77 17.46
N ILE A 691 17.13 26.42 17.09
CA ILE A 691 15.89 25.81 16.60
C ILE A 691 15.65 26.30 15.18
N LEU A 692 15.65 25.37 14.21
CA LEU A 692 15.44 25.63 12.80
C LEU A 692 14.07 25.04 12.36
N ASP A 693 13.23 25.88 11.77
CA ASP A 693 12.09 25.41 10.98
C ASP A 693 12.59 25.06 9.55
N ALA A 694 12.57 23.79 9.22
CA ALA A 694 13.09 23.32 7.94
C ALA A 694 12.22 23.72 6.74
N TYR A 695 10.92 24.02 6.92
CA TYR A 695 10.05 24.48 5.84
C TYR A 695 10.36 25.90 5.40
N THR A 696 10.57 26.81 6.37
CA THR A 696 10.86 28.23 6.08
C THR A 696 12.35 28.54 5.99
N GLY A 697 13.18 27.72 6.64
CA GLY A 697 14.60 28.02 6.89
C GLY A 697 14.83 29.07 7.98
N THR A 698 13.79 29.44 8.72
CA THR A 698 13.90 30.38 9.84
C THR A 698 14.53 29.69 11.04
N SER A 699 15.50 30.34 11.68
CA SER A 699 16.14 29.82 12.90
C SER A 699 16.08 30.84 14.03
N SER A 700 16.08 30.31 15.26
CA SER A 700 16.21 31.09 16.48
C SER A 700 17.24 30.44 17.41
N THR A 701 18.01 31.25 18.11
CA THR A 701 19.00 30.77 19.11
C THR A 701 18.63 31.29 20.49
N SER A 702 18.72 30.42 21.49
CA SER A 702 18.47 30.75 22.88
C SER A 702 19.58 30.20 23.79
N HIS A 703 20.08 31.04 24.68
CA HIS A 703 21.07 30.66 25.70
C HIS A 703 20.35 30.06 26.93
N LEU A 704 20.62 28.81 27.26
CA LEU A 704 20.06 28.11 28.43
C LEU A 704 21.14 27.75 29.44
N ARG A 705 21.06 28.31 30.63
CA ARG A 705 21.85 27.81 31.76
C ARG A 705 21.35 26.45 32.23
N GLY A 706 22.11 25.80 33.09
CA GLY A 706 21.68 24.57 33.72
C GLY A 706 20.30 24.69 34.37
N ASP A 707 19.44 23.69 34.19
CA ASP A 707 18.04 23.62 34.67
C ASP A 707 17.10 24.70 34.13
N GLN A 708 17.54 25.55 33.19
CA GLN A 708 16.65 26.49 32.51
C GLN A 708 15.84 25.85 31.42
N SER A 709 14.63 26.39 31.19
CA SER A 709 13.74 26.00 30.12
C SER A 709 13.36 27.19 29.26
N ILE A 710 13.13 26.90 27.95
CA ILE A 710 12.43 27.81 27.05
C ILE A 710 11.18 27.11 26.51
N GLU A 711 10.18 27.90 26.14
CA GLU A 711 9.00 27.47 25.46
C GLU A 711 8.87 28.25 24.15
N GLY A 712 8.33 27.61 23.12
CA GLY A 712 8.07 28.22 21.84
C GLY A 712 7.03 27.42 21.08
N ASP A 713 6.54 28.00 20.01
CA ASP A 713 5.60 27.38 19.10
C ASP A 713 5.80 27.82 17.64
N LEU A 714 5.26 27.03 16.73
CA LEU A 714 5.25 27.28 15.29
C LEU A 714 3.83 27.11 14.77
N SER A 715 3.32 28.15 14.10
CA SER A 715 2.04 28.09 13.38
C SER A 715 2.24 27.41 12.03
N LEU A 716 1.40 26.45 11.70
CA LEU A 716 1.56 25.55 10.55
C LEU A 716 0.58 25.83 9.39
N GLY A 717 -0.23 26.87 9.49
CA GLY A 717 -1.28 27.16 8.51
C GLY A 717 -0.75 27.36 7.08
N GLU A 718 0.44 27.92 6.92
CA GLU A 718 1.09 28.12 5.62
C GLU A 718 1.46 26.80 4.92
N PHE A 719 1.78 25.77 5.70
CA PHE A 719 2.17 24.45 5.22
C PHE A 719 1.13 23.36 5.54
N TYR A 720 -0.12 23.77 5.69
CA TYR A 720 -1.25 22.85 5.83
C TYR A 720 -1.14 21.88 7.01
N GLY A 721 -0.51 22.28 8.11
CA GLY A 721 -0.31 21.44 9.29
C GLY A 721 1.01 20.63 9.31
N TRP A 722 1.81 20.70 8.25
CA TRP A 722 3.11 20.03 8.17
C TRP A 722 4.18 20.81 8.92
N TYR A 723 5.05 20.07 9.63
CA TYR A 723 6.18 20.65 10.38
C TYR A 723 7.42 19.78 10.27
N ASP A 724 8.58 20.43 10.42
CA ASP A 724 9.87 19.79 10.49
C ASP A 724 10.83 20.72 11.22
N VAL A 725 11.07 20.42 12.50
CA VAL A 725 11.83 21.28 13.45
C VAL A 725 13.11 20.56 13.81
N ILE A 726 14.26 21.22 13.60
CA ILE A 726 15.59 20.71 13.92
C ILE A 726 16.14 21.51 15.08
N ILE A 727 16.56 20.81 16.14
CA ILE A 727 17.12 21.37 17.37
C ILE A 727 18.56 20.91 17.50
N THR A 728 19.49 21.86 17.56
CA THR A 728 20.93 21.63 17.73
C THR A 728 21.48 22.45 18.87
N VAL A 729 22.68 22.12 19.35
CA VAL A 729 23.41 22.82 20.39
C VAL A 729 24.78 23.22 19.89
N ALA A 730 25.14 24.50 20.04
CA ALA A 730 26.39 25.03 19.48
C ALA A 730 27.65 24.38 20.10
N GLU A 731 27.61 24.08 21.40
CA GLU A 731 28.70 23.48 22.14
C GLU A 731 28.84 21.97 21.95
N ASP A 732 27.79 21.31 21.40
CA ASP A 732 27.77 19.87 21.13
C ASP A 732 27.32 19.58 19.68
N PRO A 733 28.23 19.51 18.74
CA PRO A 733 27.90 19.25 17.35
C PRO A 733 27.34 17.82 17.09
N THR A 734 27.39 16.93 18.09
CA THR A 734 26.78 15.60 18.02
C THR A 734 25.30 15.64 18.35
N PHE A 735 24.84 16.69 19.06
CA PHE A 735 23.45 16.81 19.45
C PHE A 735 22.59 17.34 18.29
N GLN A 736 21.64 16.53 17.86
CA GLN A 736 20.61 16.94 16.92
C GLN A 736 19.33 16.15 17.19
N TYR A 737 18.28 16.84 17.57
CA TYR A 737 16.93 16.28 17.60
C TYR A 737 16.11 16.89 16.47
N ARG A 738 15.32 16.06 15.79
CA ARG A 738 14.42 16.51 14.70
C ARG A 738 13.03 15.97 14.94
N LEU A 739 12.06 16.86 14.86
CA LEU A 739 10.64 16.59 15.08
C LEU A 739 9.90 16.89 13.78
N ALA A 740 9.37 15.87 13.09
CA ALA A 740 8.67 16.06 11.84
C ALA A 740 7.33 15.29 11.81
N GLY A 741 6.37 15.80 11.03
CA GLY A 741 5.06 15.18 10.86
C GLY A 741 3.99 16.17 10.44
N HIS A 742 2.74 15.79 10.67
CA HIS A 742 1.54 16.59 10.41
C HIS A 742 0.70 16.70 11.69
N VAL A 743 0.17 17.88 11.96
CA VAL A 743 -0.77 18.12 13.07
C VAL A 743 -2.18 17.90 12.56
N GLU A 744 -2.82 16.84 13.05
CA GLU A 744 -4.20 16.52 12.72
C GLU A 744 -5.16 17.45 13.47
N THR A 745 -5.93 18.23 12.73
CA THR A 745 -6.89 19.20 13.31
C THR A 745 -8.32 18.66 13.35
N GLY A 746 -8.53 17.43 12.86
CA GLY A 746 -9.85 16.85 12.67
C GLY A 746 -10.60 17.36 11.43
N GLN A 747 -9.92 18.14 10.59
CA GLN A 747 -10.42 18.65 9.32
C GLN A 747 -9.54 18.13 8.18
N ASP A 748 -10.13 18.00 6.98
CA ASP A 748 -9.37 17.71 5.75
C ASP A 748 -8.29 18.79 5.54
N SER A 749 -7.15 18.38 5.00
CA SER A 749 -5.98 19.23 4.77
C SER A 749 -5.41 19.00 3.36
N PHE A 750 -4.09 19.11 3.21
CA PHE A 750 -3.36 18.79 1.98
C PHE A 750 -2.15 17.90 2.29
N SER A 751 -1.73 17.14 1.29
CA SER A 751 -0.49 16.35 1.34
C SER A 751 0.73 17.25 1.51
N ASP A 752 1.86 16.67 1.93
CA ASP A 752 3.08 17.39 2.24
C ASP A 752 3.60 18.23 1.07
N PRO A 753 3.74 19.58 1.23
CA PRO A 753 4.32 20.44 0.20
C PRO A 753 5.78 20.13 -0.15
N ALA A 754 6.55 19.57 0.80
CA ALA A 754 7.93 19.16 0.55
C ALA A 754 7.98 17.92 -0.36
N MET A 755 7.14 16.93 -0.09
CA MET A 755 6.95 15.77 -0.97
C MET A 755 6.42 16.19 -2.36
N GLY A 756 5.55 17.20 -2.41
CA GLY A 756 5.05 17.77 -3.66
C GLY A 756 6.05 18.63 -4.43
N GLY A 757 7.30 18.75 -3.98
CA GLY A 757 8.33 19.58 -4.62
C GLY A 757 8.02 21.09 -4.62
N LEU A 758 7.10 21.54 -3.78
CA LEU A 758 6.75 22.96 -3.63
C LEU A 758 7.66 23.67 -2.63
N VAL A 759 8.22 22.94 -1.70
CA VAL A 759 9.17 23.41 -0.68
C VAL A 759 10.37 22.50 -0.69
N THR A 760 11.57 23.08 -0.52
CA THR A 760 12.79 22.31 -0.25
C THR A 760 13.13 22.46 1.22
N LEU A 761 13.09 21.37 1.95
CA LEU A 761 13.44 21.36 3.37
C LEU A 761 14.89 21.80 3.57
N LYS A 762 15.11 22.67 4.55
CA LYS A 762 16.45 23.09 4.98
C LYS A 762 16.96 22.11 6.05
N ALA A 763 18.29 21.86 6.03
CA ALA A 763 18.95 20.94 6.95
C ALA A 763 20.00 21.67 7.80
#